data_f3a63d8452c702d45e80f37779fd8702
#
_entry.id   f3a63d8452c702d45e80f37779fd8702
#
_cell.length_a   1.000
_cell.length_b   1.000
_cell.length_c   1.000
_cell.angle_alpha   90.00
_cell.angle_beta   90.00
_cell.angle_gamma   90.00
#
_symmetry.space_group_name_H-M   'P 1'
#
loop_
_entity.id
_entity.type
_entity.pdbx_description
1 polymer ?
#
loop_
_entity_poly.entity_id
_entity_poly.type
_entity_poly.pdbx_seq_one_letter_code
_entity_poly.pdbx_strand_id
1 'polypeptide(L)'
;MKISFRIEYNAEQGDVLFITGSLPQLGEWEPLNAVALEGGPQWSLQMEIPVEGELRLDYKYCLKRSNGELFFEAGAGRSLLIKGSVASIVANDQWQGNDSSAPFLTAPFTEVFYRGGEECEPFTRVGSCSKELIIRATIPNVERSAEICICGNMPQLGLWDPSKALPMQRVAGVKWEAHLPAQEEEFEYKFIKRAVGSNANLQWEEGENRHLTVPAMEKHSTYIVEHSAAGFCMDKPHFKGIAVPLFSLKSNNSWGIGDFEDIKLLADYAHRRGLSILQFLPINDTSANMNWRDSYPYNCISVFALHPIYLAVESVGVLEDQEKLRQYRRQARLLNRRVFLDYEEVLELKMGYLRELFEQEWPKLAGNVEFADFCRQNSYWLEGYTRFCVLRDMNGTAEYSQWRKRDNLPQKEIDFYNFLQYNAYLQMRSAKEYAHSKGIALKGDLPIGVARYGAESWQHPQLFNFGVQAGAPPDAFSTEGQNWGFPTYNWEEMVKDDYLWWRRRLKYLSNFFDAYRIDHVLGFFRMWEIPLMEPSNRGHFSPALPYSVMEITERTNLEPKRHPALFVPDKVAHHSSSSAFLESATADARYSIYSINRYHPAVSAMLQEDFAKLRPQTRERFRALYNDYFYSRNEELWYKNAMRKLQVLIASTGMLACAEDLGMLSPAVHKALGELKILSLEVQNLPKQGEIGKPADYPYLSVCTTSTHDTETLRMWLGKRLHPLDEPLEQEGRYPDATPEECAAVIEENLHSASLFVILPLQDWLSVSIKQRSRYPETERINNPANPDNYWRYRMEVSLEDL
;
A
#
# COMPACT_ATOMS: atom_id res chain seq x y z
N MET A 1 -29.45 3.77 24.03
CA MET A 1 -28.85 2.45 24.28
C MET A 1 -27.55 2.63 25.05
N LYS A 2 -27.33 1.81 26.08
CA LYS A 2 -26.08 1.81 26.86
C LYS A 2 -25.09 0.82 26.22
N ILE A 3 -23.81 1.20 26.04
CA ILE A 3 -22.76 0.28 25.64
C ILE A 3 -21.60 0.36 26.63
N SER A 4 -21.08 -0.79 27.03
CA SER A 4 -19.91 -0.94 27.89
C SER A 4 -18.85 -1.72 27.11
N PHE A 5 -17.78 -1.05 26.76
CA PHE A 5 -16.57 -1.68 26.21
C PHE A 5 -15.67 -2.13 27.34
N ARG A 6 -15.17 -3.34 27.29
CA ARG A 6 -14.26 -3.92 28.27
C ARG A 6 -13.14 -4.65 27.56
N ILE A 7 -11.92 -4.47 28.03
CA ILE A 7 -10.75 -5.13 27.45
C ILE A 7 -9.68 -5.37 28.52
N GLU A 8 -9.11 -6.56 28.53
CA GLU A 8 -7.99 -6.87 29.38
C GLU A 8 -6.69 -6.55 28.65
N TYR A 9 -5.87 -5.67 29.25
CA TYR A 9 -4.58 -5.28 28.70
C TYR A 9 -3.61 -4.82 29.78
N ASN A 10 -2.43 -5.45 29.84
CA ASN A 10 -1.37 -5.09 30.75
C ASN A 10 -0.53 -3.94 30.18
N ALA A 11 -0.97 -2.70 30.43
CA ALA A 11 -0.26 -1.49 30.02
C ALA A 11 0.92 -1.19 30.97
N GLU A 12 1.98 -0.59 30.46
CA GLU A 12 3.09 -0.08 31.26
C GLU A 12 2.67 1.18 32.05
N GLN A 13 3.45 1.53 33.06
CA GLN A 13 3.12 2.67 33.91
C GLN A 13 3.12 3.99 33.11
N GLY A 14 2.00 4.66 33.11
CA GLY A 14 1.81 5.92 32.37
C GLY A 14 1.21 5.76 30.97
N ASP A 15 1.02 4.52 30.52
CA ASP A 15 0.30 4.23 29.26
C ASP A 15 -1.20 4.25 29.50
N VAL A 16 -1.98 4.65 28.49
CA VAL A 16 -3.45 4.74 28.56
C VAL A 16 -4.06 4.10 27.32
N LEU A 17 -5.10 3.29 27.54
CA LEU A 17 -5.87 2.68 26.46
C LEU A 17 -7.00 3.62 26.00
N PHE A 18 -7.19 3.72 24.69
CA PHE A 18 -8.23 4.51 24.05
C PHE A 18 -9.05 3.65 23.09
N ILE A 19 -10.25 4.10 22.77
CA ILE A 19 -11.10 3.56 21.71
C ILE A 19 -11.43 4.65 20.70
N THR A 20 -11.42 4.32 19.43
CA THR A 20 -11.88 5.19 18.33
C THR A 20 -12.83 4.42 17.43
N GLY A 21 -13.70 5.12 16.68
CA GLY A 21 -14.69 4.44 15.85
C GLY A 21 -15.46 5.37 14.93
N SER A 22 -16.47 4.81 14.25
CA SER A 22 -17.23 5.48 13.20
C SER A 22 -18.17 6.60 13.70
N LEU A 23 -18.49 6.62 15.00
CA LEU A 23 -19.44 7.59 15.56
C LEU A 23 -18.73 8.83 16.10
N PRO A 24 -19.41 10.02 16.12
CA PRO A 24 -18.88 11.23 16.75
C PRO A 24 -18.45 11.02 18.20
N GLN A 25 -19.21 10.19 18.95
CA GLN A 25 -18.91 9.85 20.33
C GLN A 25 -17.62 9.02 20.50
N LEU A 26 -17.11 8.41 19.44
CA LEU A 26 -15.85 7.65 19.38
C LEU A 26 -14.78 8.36 18.56
N GLY A 27 -14.97 9.64 18.22
CA GLY A 27 -13.97 10.49 17.57
C GLY A 27 -13.80 10.30 16.06
N GLU A 28 -14.77 9.62 15.39
CA GLU A 28 -14.81 9.50 13.89
C GLU A 28 -13.50 9.05 13.25
N TRP A 29 -12.82 8.11 13.89
CA TRP A 29 -11.50 7.58 13.49
C TRP A 29 -10.34 8.60 13.59
N GLU A 30 -10.57 9.77 14.22
CA GLU A 30 -9.49 10.73 14.47
C GLU A 30 -8.79 10.36 15.79
N PRO A 31 -7.50 9.95 15.79
CA PRO A 31 -6.81 9.50 17.00
C PRO A 31 -6.74 10.55 18.10
N LEU A 32 -6.70 11.83 17.73
CA LEU A 32 -6.70 12.94 18.69
C LEU A 32 -8.04 13.10 19.41
N ASN A 33 -9.12 12.56 18.85
CA ASN A 33 -10.48 12.58 19.41
C ASN A 33 -10.87 11.22 20.02
N ALA A 34 -9.95 10.24 20.05
CA ALA A 34 -10.18 8.94 20.66
C ALA A 34 -10.53 9.06 22.14
N VAL A 35 -11.42 8.21 22.64
CA VAL A 35 -11.94 8.27 24.01
C VAL A 35 -11.11 7.36 24.91
N ALA A 36 -10.61 7.90 26.03
CA ALA A 36 -9.84 7.14 26.99
C ALA A 36 -10.70 6.12 27.75
N LEU A 37 -10.19 4.92 27.98
CA LEU A 37 -10.76 3.95 28.88
C LEU A 37 -10.24 4.17 30.30
N GLU A 38 -11.02 3.74 31.27
CA GLU A 38 -10.68 3.80 32.70
C GLU A 38 -10.27 2.42 33.23
N GLY A 39 -9.40 2.38 34.23
CA GLY A 39 -8.98 1.17 34.91
C GLY A 39 -7.57 0.69 34.50
N GLY A 40 -7.31 -0.60 34.65
CA GLY A 40 -6.10 -1.34 34.33
C GLY A 40 -5.74 -2.36 35.42
N PRO A 41 -5.43 -3.60 35.06
CA PRO A 41 -5.37 -4.22 33.72
C PRO A 41 -6.73 -4.49 33.04
N GLN A 42 -7.84 -4.34 33.77
CA GLN A 42 -9.21 -4.40 33.25
C GLN A 42 -9.65 -2.96 32.88
N TRP A 43 -9.54 -2.65 31.58
CA TRP A 43 -9.93 -1.34 31.04
C TRP A 43 -11.39 -1.33 30.64
N SER A 44 -12.11 -0.23 30.89
CA SER A 44 -13.51 -0.10 30.52
C SER A 44 -13.89 1.31 30.16
N LEU A 45 -14.91 1.40 29.28
CA LEU A 45 -15.61 2.64 28.95
C LEU A 45 -17.11 2.36 28.86
N GLN A 46 -17.91 3.17 29.54
CA GLN A 46 -19.37 3.11 29.44
C GLN A 46 -19.90 4.40 28.84
N MET A 47 -20.78 4.28 27.85
CA MET A 47 -21.39 5.45 27.20
C MET A 47 -22.82 5.16 26.74
N GLU A 48 -23.54 6.22 26.45
CA GLU A 48 -24.90 6.17 25.86
C GLU A 48 -24.82 6.60 24.39
N ILE A 49 -25.39 5.79 23.49
CA ILE A 49 -25.42 6.04 22.05
C ILE A 49 -26.90 6.13 21.63
N PRO A 50 -27.32 7.20 20.93
CA PRO A 50 -28.64 7.26 20.34
C PRO A 50 -28.77 6.26 19.21
N VAL A 51 -29.82 5.43 19.20
CA VAL A 51 -30.08 4.45 18.13
C VAL A 51 -31.52 4.65 17.67
N GLU A 52 -31.65 5.05 16.40
CA GLU A 52 -32.88 5.13 15.67
C GLU A 52 -32.87 4.09 14.54
N GLY A 53 -33.71 3.04 14.67
CA GLY A 53 -33.77 1.95 13.71
C GLY A 53 -32.60 0.96 13.84
N GLU A 54 -31.81 0.79 12.81
CA GLU A 54 -30.55 0.00 12.85
C GLU A 54 -29.34 0.93 12.85
N LEU A 55 -28.34 0.64 13.69
CA LEU A 55 -27.10 1.39 13.81
C LEU A 55 -25.91 0.50 13.48
N ARG A 56 -25.07 0.91 12.54
CA ARG A 56 -23.74 0.34 12.34
C ARG A 56 -22.71 1.07 13.20
N LEU A 57 -22.02 0.30 14.03
CA LEU A 57 -20.96 0.77 14.91
C LEU A 57 -19.65 0.04 14.57
N ASP A 58 -18.70 0.79 14.04
CA ASP A 58 -17.33 0.29 13.80
C ASP A 58 -16.39 0.93 14.84
N TYR A 59 -15.50 0.11 15.47
CA TYR A 59 -14.58 0.61 16.49
C TYR A 59 -13.30 -0.21 16.59
N LYS A 60 -12.25 0.42 17.18
CA LYS A 60 -10.92 -0.14 17.36
C LYS A 60 -10.24 0.44 18.60
N TYR A 61 -9.40 -0.34 19.26
CA TYR A 61 -8.62 0.15 20.40
C TYR A 61 -7.25 0.66 19.95
N CYS A 62 -6.72 1.62 20.71
CA CYS A 62 -5.35 2.11 20.57
C CYS A 62 -4.74 2.39 21.94
N LEU A 63 -3.44 2.17 22.06
CA LEU A 63 -2.65 2.44 23.24
C LEU A 63 -1.83 3.71 23.02
N LYS A 64 -1.96 4.68 23.92
CA LYS A 64 -1.06 5.85 23.96
C LYS A 64 -0.04 5.63 25.05
N ARG A 65 1.23 5.55 24.67
CA ARG A 65 2.33 5.41 25.61
C ARG A 65 2.63 6.71 26.34
N SER A 66 3.32 6.62 27.46
CA SER A 66 3.76 7.75 28.28
C SER A 66 4.63 8.77 27.52
N ASN A 67 5.35 8.32 26.48
CA ASN A 67 6.12 9.17 25.56
C ASN A 67 5.29 9.82 24.44
N GLY A 68 3.96 9.59 24.42
CA GLY A 68 3.04 10.13 23.43
C GLY A 68 2.88 9.30 22.14
N GLU A 69 3.60 8.19 22.00
CA GLU A 69 3.45 7.27 20.87
C GLU A 69 2.11 6.54 20.91
N LEU A 70 1.48 6.37 19.74
CA LEU A 70 0.20 5.66 19.58
C LEU A 70 0.44 4.30 18.95
N PHE A 71 -0.16 3.26 19.55
CA PHE A 71 -0.14 1.89 19.05
C PHE A 71 -1.57 1.43 18.83
N PHE A 72 -1.87 0.97 17.62
CA PHE A 72 -3.20 0.47 17.29
C PHE A 72 -3.22 -1.06 17.26
N GLU A 73 -4.38 -1.63 17.52
CA GLU A 73 -4.64 -3.04 17.24
C GLU A 73 -4.41 -3.37 15.76
N ALA A 74 -4.10 -4.63 15.47
CA ALA A 74 -4.03 -5.15 14.11
C ALA A 74 -5.43 -5.24 13.45
N GLY A 75 -5.47 -5.27 12.12
CA GLY A 75 -6.69 -5.44 11.33
C GLY A 75 -7.61 -4.21 11.30
N ALA A 76 -8.81 -4.40 10.77
CA ALA A 76 -9.79 -3.33 10.55
C ALA A 76 -10.62 -2.95 11.81
N GLY A 77 -10.43 -3.66 12.92
CA GLY A 77 -11.25 -3.46 14.11
C GLY A 77 -12.51 -4.34 14.14
N ARG A 78 -13.56 -3.85 14.80
CA ARG A 78 -14.82 -4.56 15.03
C ARG A 78 -15.99 -3.80 14.43
N SER A 79 -16.95 -4.51 13.85
CA SER A 79 -18.19 -3.96 13.30
C SER A 79 -19.40 -4.63 13.92
N LEU A 80 -20.33 -3.84 14.44
CA LEU A 80 -21.61 -4.28 14.97
C LEU A 80 -22.75 -3.66 14.17
N LEU A 81 -23.77 -4.44 13.81
CA LEU A 81 -25.06 -3.94 13.33
C LEU A 81 -26.08 -4.13 14.44
N ILE A 82 -26.50 -3.04 15.05
CA ILE A 82 -27.30 -3.01 16.29
C ILE A 82 -28.74 -2.65 15.97
N LYS A 83 -29.69 -3.50 16.37
CA LYS A 83 -31.11 -3.20 16.24
C LYS A 83 -31.54 -2.18 17.28
N GLY A 84 -32.46 -1.25 16.92
CA GLY A 84 -32.97 -0.22 17.80
C GLY A 84 -33.70 -0.73 19.04
N SER A 85 -34.07 -2.01 19.08
CA SER A 85 -34.70 -2.65 20.26
C SER A 85 -33.72 -3.02 21.37
N VAL A 86 -32.38 -2.94 21.09
CA VAL A 86 -31.35 -3.27 22.09
C VAL A 86 -31.19 -2.15 23.09
N ALA A 87 -31.37 -2.49 24.37
CA ALA A 87 -31.26 -1.53 25.48
C ALA A 87 -29.79 -1.37 25.95
N SER A 88 -29.06 -2.49 26.04
CA SER A 88 -27.66 -2.47 26.45
C SER A 88 -26.77 -3.54 25.79
N ILE A 89 -25.51 -3.20 25.62
CA ILE A 89 -24.46 -4.09 25.13
C ILE A 89 -23.27 -4.06 26.10
N VAL A 90 -22.74 -5.24 26.43
CA VAL A 90 -21.42 -5.37 27.05
C VAL A 90 -20.53 -6.10 26.06
N ALA A 91 -19.53 -5.41 25.51
CA ALA A 91 -18.51 -5.97 24.64
C ALA A 91 -17.25 -6.25 25.48
N ASN A 92 -17.00 -7.54 25.72
CA ASN A 92 -15.80 -8.01 26.40
C ASN A 92 -14.81 -8.47 25.33
N ASP A 93 -13.97 -7.55 24.90
CA ASP A 93 -13.07 -7.69 23.76
C ASP A 93 -11.68 -8.16 24.20
N GLN A 94 -10.92 -8.70 23.26
CA GLN A 94 -9.53 -9.03 23.44
C GLN A 94 -8.64 -8.20 22.52
N TRP A 95 -7.48 -7.74 23.04
CA TRP A 95 -6.51 -6.98 22.27
C TRP A 95 -6.01 -7.80 21.06
N GLN A 96 -6.13 -7.25 19.87
CA GLN A 96 -5.61 -7.82 18.64
C GLN A 96 -4.19 -7.30 18.39
N GLY A 97 -3.19 -8.03 18.89
CA GLY A 97 -1.79 -7.64 18.75
C GLY A 97 -1.21 -7.89 17.36
N ASN A 98 -0.03 -7.31 17.11
CA ASN A 98 0.78 -7.59 15.92
C ASN A 98 1.57 -8.89 16.08
N ASP A 99 0.88 -10.02 16.24
CA ASP A 99 1.47 -11.36 16.24
C ASP A 99 1.54 -11.94 14.79
N SER A 100 1.91 -13.20 14.66
CA SER A 100 2.03 -13.86 13.36
C SER A 100 0.70 -13.99 12.61
N SER A 101 -0.44 -13.77 13.27
CA SER A 101 -1.78 -13.84 12.68
C SER A 101 -2.26 -12.49 12.14
N ALA A 102 -1.62 -11.38 12.51
CA ALA A 102 -2.04 -10.03 12.13
C ALA A 102 -2.25 -9.82 10.61
N PRO A 103 -1.40 -10.34 9.71
CA PRO A 103 -1.66 -10.23 8.26
C PRO A 103 -2.99 -10.82 7.84
N PHE A 104 -3.46 -11.89 8.50
CA PHE A 104 -4.72 -12.56 8.17
C PHE A 104 -5.97 -11.76 8.59
N LEU A 105 -5.79 -10.71 9.38
CA LEU A 105 -6.86 -9.76 9.76
C LEU A 105 -7.04 -8.62 8.74
N THR A 106 -6.30 -8.65 7.63
CA THR A 106 -6.33 -7.62 6.59
C THR A 106 -7.24 -7.99 5.42
N ALA A 107 -7.62 -7.01 4.60
CA ALA A 107 -8.63 -7.12 3.56
C ALA A 107 -8.48 -8.30 2.58
N PRO A 108 -7.28 -8.69 2.09
CA PRO A 108 -7.17 -9.86 1.22
C PRO A 108 -7.78 -11.12 1.83
N PHE A 109 -7.63 -11.29 3.14
CA PHE A 109 -8.09 -12.47 3.86
C PHE A 109 -9.54 -12.32 4.35
N THR A 110 -9.89 -11.14 4.86
CA THR A 110 -11.22 -10.90 5.44
C THR A 110 -12.30 -10.66 4.38
N GLU A 111 -11.91 -10.12 3.22
CA GLU A 111 -12.86 -9.72 2.19
C GLU A 111 -12.82 -10.61 0.93
N VAL A 112 -11.70 -11.33 0.67
CA VAL A 112 -11.51 -12.06 -0.59
C VAL A 112 -11.27 -13.55 -0.39
N PHE A 113 -10.10 -13.94 0.13
CA PHE A 113 -9.65 -15.36 0.08
C PHE A 113 -10.55 -16.31 0.85
N TYR A 114 -11.08 -15.89 1.98
CA TYR A 114 -11.90 -16.71 2.85
C TYR A 114 -13.41 -16.40 2.77
N ARG A 115 -13.81 -15.35 2.06
CA ARG A 115 -15.21 -14.96 1.94
C ARG A 115 -16.06 -15.90 1.05
N GLY A 116 -15.47 -16.50 0.06
CA GLY A 116 -15.97 -17.68 -0.67
C GLY A 116 -17.26 -17.58 -1.45
N GLY A 117 -17.68 -16.44 -1.92
CA GLY A 117 -18.88 -16.31 -2.78
C GLY A 117 -20.23 -16.47 -2.06
N GLU A 118 -20.25 -16.88 -0.78
CA GLU A 118 -21.42 -16.75 0.09
C GLU A 118 -21.51 -15.32 0.62
N GLU A 119 -22.72 -14.81 0.84
CA GLU A 119 -22.97 -13.53 1.50
C GLU A 119 -22.56 -13.61 2.98
N CYS A 120 -21.24 -13.57 3.22
CA CYS A 120 -20.68 -13.44 4.57
C CYS A 120 -20.89 -11.99 5.01
N GLU A 121 -21.70 -11.75 6.00
CA GLU A 121 -21.93 -10.40 6.51
C GLU A 121 -20.63 -9.83 7.10
N PRO A 122 -20.30 -8.58 6.80
CA PRO A 122 -19.06 -7.96 7.28
C PRO A 122 -19.16 -7.46 8.73
N PHE A 123 -20.25 -7.75 9.41
CA PHE A 123 -20.56 -7.26 10.76
C PHE A 123 -21.28 -8.30 11.61
N THR A 124 -21.16 -8.17 12.94
CA THR A 124 -21.95 -8.92 13.92
C THR A 124 -23.33 -8.32 14.06
N ARG A 125 -24.38 -9.13 13.84
CA ARG A 125 -25.76 -8.69 14.14
C ARG A 125 -26.04 -8.82 15.63
N VAL A 126 -26.50 -7.71 16.25
CA VAL A 126 -26.80 -7.65 17.68
C VAL A 126 -28.28 -7.44 17.90
N GLY A 127 -28.87 -8.19 18.85
CA GLY A 127 -30.26 -8.12 19.22
C GLY A 127 -31.16 -9.17 18.57
N SER A 128 -30.64 -10.37 18.35
CA SER A 128 -31.38 -11.51 17.80
C SER A 128 -32.43 -12.06 18.78
N CYS A 129 -32.17 -11.96 20.09
CA CYS A 129 -33.09 -12.40 21.14
C CYS A 129 -33.08 -11.46 22.36
N SER A 130 -33.99 -11.71 23.31
CA SER A 130 -34.23 -10.81 24.47
C SER A 130 -33.05 -10.69 25.43
N LYS A 131 -32.31 -11.77 25.66
CA LYS A 131 -31.02 -11.81 26.35
C LYS A 131 -30.08 -12.64 25.48
N GLU A 132 -29.06 -12.01 24.92
CA GLU A 132 -28.20 -12.63 23.91
C GLU A 132 -26.77 -12.74 24.41
N LEU A 133 -26.19 -13.94 24.23
CA LEU A 133 -24.77 -14.19 24.35
C LEU A 133 -24.20 -14.40 22.94
N ILE A 134 -23.14 -13.65 22.59
CA ILE A 134 -22.39 -13.85 21.35
C ILE A 134 -20.97 -14.25 21.75
N ILE A 135 -20.58 -15.47 21.35
CA ILE A 135 -19.19 -15.93 21.48
C ILE A 135 -18.53 -15.75 20.12
N ARG A 136 -17.49 -14.93 20.08
CA ARG A 136 -16.75 -14.59 18.88
C ARG A 136 -15.32 -15.12 18.98
N ALA A 137 -14.79 -15.67 17.89
CA ALA A 137 -13.38 -16.06 17.78
C ALA A 137 -12.78 -15.63 16.44
N THR A 138 -11.51 -15.22 16.46
CA THR A 138 -10.73 -14.97 15.25
C THR A 138 -9.94 -16.22 14.94
N ILE A 139 -10.32 -16.93 13.86
CA ILE A 139 -9.70 -18.19 13.42
C ILE A 139 -9.40 -18.05 11.93
N PRO A 140 -8.19 -17.60 11.57
CA PRO A 140 -7.77 -17.49 10.18
C PRO A 140 -7.52 -18.87 9.58
N ASN A 141 -7.42 -18.98 8.26
CA ASN A 141 -6.99 -20.16 7.51
C ASN A 141 -7.90 -21.38 7.64
N VAL A 142 -9.20 -21.19 7.86
CA VAL A 142 -10.17 -22.29 7.83
C VAL A 142 -10.64 -22.47 6.38
N GLU A 143 -10.37 -23.66 5.82
CA GLU A 143 -10.77 -23.99 4.46
C GLU A 143 -12.31 -23.96 4.30
N ARG A 144 -12.79 -23.80 3.07
CA ARG A 144 -14.24 -23.77 2.77
C ARG A 144 -14.95 -25.10 3.10
N SER A 145 -14.22 -26.19 3.03
CA SER A 145 -14.71 -27.55 3.36
C SER A 145 -14.82 -27.81 4.87
N ALA A 146 -14.33 -26.89 5.71
CA ALA A 146 -14.32 -27.02 7.16
C ALA A 146 -15.21 -25.96 7.83
N GLU A 147 -15.75 -26.33 8.99
CA GLU A 147 -16.52 -25.47 9.87
C GLU A 147 -15.90 -25.41 11.27
N ILE A 148 -16.12 -24.32 11.96
CA ILE A 148 -15.78 -24.17 13.37
C ILE A 148 -17.05 -24.36 14.20
N CYS A 149 -16.94 -25.12 15.29
CA CYS A 149 -18.04 -25.33 16.24
C CYS A 149 -17.55 -25.05 17.65
N ILE A 150 -18.50 -24.77 18.55
CA ILE A 150 -18.28 -24.70 20.00
C ILE A 150 -18.80 -25.99 20.61
N CYS A 151 -17.95 -26.70 21.34
CA CYS A 151 -18.27 -27.93 22.09
C CYS A 151 -18.03 -27.67 23.59
N GLY A 152 -18.96 -28.02 24.45
CA GLY A 152 -18.84 -27.71 25.87
C GLY A 152 -19.79 -28.52 26.76
N ASN A 153 -19.79 -28.20 28.08
CA ASN A 153 -20.57 -28.91 29.09
C ASN A 153 -22.06 -28.52 29.17
N MET A 154 -22.52 -27.56 28.34
CA MET A 154 -23.94 -27.19 28.24
C MET A 154 -24.67 -28.05 27.20
N PRO A 155 -26.01 -28.31 27.38
CA PRO A 155 -26.79 -29.00 26.37
C PRO A 155 -26.75 -28.36 24.98
N GLN A 156 -26.77 -27.03 24.91
CA GLN A 156 -26.66 -26.25 23.67
C GLN A 156 -25.30 -26.39 23.00
N LEU A 157 -24.25 -26.79 23.74
CA LEU A 157 -22.90 -26.99 23.24
C LEU A 157 -22.56 -28.49 23.05
N GLY A 158 -23.56 -29.37 23.13
CA GLY A 158 -23.45 -30.79 22.85
C GLY A 158 -22.96 -31.68 23.96
N LEU A 159 -22.78 -31.18 25.21
CA LEU A 159 -22.28 -31.97 26.36
C LEU A 159 -20.98 -32.72 26.05
N TRP A 160 -20.02 -32.04 25.47
CA TRP A 160 -18.73 -32.57 24.99
C TRP A 160 -18.83 -33.62 23.88
N ASP A 161 -20.00 -33.78 23.23
CA ASP A 161 -20.18 -34.65 22.06
C ASP A 161 -19.92 -33.82 20.78
N PRO A 162 -18.82 -34.04 20.04
CA PRO A 162 -18.49 -33.25 18.87
C PRO A 162 -19.57 -33.34 17.77
N SER A 163 -20.36 -34.43 17.75
CA SER A 163 -21.44 -34.56 16.76
C SER A 163 -22.61 -33.63 17.02
N LYS A 164 -22.73 -33.11 18.25
CA LYS A 164 -23.78 -32.19 18.69
C LYS A 164 -23.23 -30.78 18.99
N ALA A 165 -21.96 -30.53 18.70
CA ALA A 165 -21.34 -29.23 18.89
C ALA A 165 -22.08 -28.16 18.08
N LEU A 166 -22.21 -26.94 18.65
CA LEU A 166 -22.87 -25.80 18.03
C LEU A 166 -22.02 -25.23 16.88
N PRO A 167 -22.48 -25.27 15.62
CA PRO A 167 -21.75 -24.64 14.52
C PRO A 167 -21.69 -23.12 14.70
N MET A 168 -20.56 -22.53 14.40
CA MET A 168 -20.37 -21.07 14.36
C MET A 168 -20.58 -20.55 12.94
N GLN A 169 -21.14 -19.36 12.85
CA GLN A 169 -21.27 -18.63 11.60
C GLN A 169 -19.97 -17.88 11.29
N ARG A 170 -19.50 -17.93 10.05
CA ARG A 170 -18.38 -17.13 9.59
C ARG A 170 -18.84 -15.69 9.32
N VAL A 171 -18.14 -14.72 9.92
CA VAL A 171 -18.38 -13.30 9.76
C VAL A 171 -17.06 -12.62 9.37
N ALA A 172 -17.08 -11.70 8.42
CA ALA A 172 -15.89 -10.99 7.95
C ALA A 172 -14.68 -11.92 7.68
N GLY A 173 -14.90 -13.03 6.97
CA GLY A 173 -13.85 -13.90 6.45
C GLY A 173 -13.11 -14.74 7.48
N VAL A 174 -12.57 -14.15 8.53
CA VAL A 174 -11.72 -14.82 9.55
C VAL A 174 -12.35 -14.86 10.94
N LYS A 175 -13.47 -14.17 11.15
CA LYS A 175 -14.19 -14.15 12.42
C LYS A 175 -15.32 -15.17 12.38
N TRP A 176 -15.52 -15.85 13.50
CA TRP A 176 -16.54 -16.86 13.69
C TRP A 176 -17.39 -16.49 14.90
N GLU A 177 -18.71 -16.64 14.80
CA GLU A 177 -19.66 -16.27 15.84
C GLU A 177 -20.68 -17.35 16.12
N ALA A 178 -21.00 -17.53 17.40
CA ALA A 178 -22.14 -18.30 17.84
C ALA A 178 -23.06 -17.41 18.66
N HIS A 179 -24.36 -17.44 18.34
CA HIS A 179 -25.41 -16.70 19.01
C HIS A 179 -26.23 -17.66 19.87
N LEU A 180 -26.33 -17.35 21.16
CA LEU A 180 -27.00 -18.15 22.17
C LEU A 180 -27.97 -17.29 22.98
N PRO A 181 -29.13 -17.84 23.41
CA PRO A 181 -29.88 -17.24 24.49
C PRO A 181 -29.02 -17.24 25.77
N ALA A 182 -28.79 -16.05 26.32
CA ALA A 182 -27.98 -15.92 27.52
C ALA A 182 -28.73 -16.46 28.74
N GLN A 183 -28.06 -17.35 29.49
CA GLN A 183 -28.46 -17.82 30.81
C GLN A 183 -27.36 -17.42 31.79
N GLU A 184 -27.76 -17.06 33.03
CA GLU A 184 -26.81 -16.73 34.11
C GLU A 184 -26.17 -18.01 34.63
N GLU A 185 -25.20 -18.50 33.93
CA GLU A 185 -24.54 -19.79 34.21
C GLU A 185 -23.04 -19.66 33.99
N GLU A 186 -22.29 -20.52 34.67
CA GLU A 186 -20.87 -20.77 34.43
C GLU A 186 -20.72 -22.08 33.63
N PHE A 187 -19.97 -22.02 32.55
CA PHE A 187 -19.76 -23.19 31.70
C PHE A 187 -18.37 -23.24 31.09
N GLU A 188 -18.00 -24.44 30.67
CA GLU A 188 -16.74 -24.74 29.97
C GLU A 188 -17.00 -25.11 28.53
N TYR A 189 -16.10 -24.71 27.64
CA TYR A 189 -16.15 -25.04 26.23
C TYR A 189 -14.78 -25.02 25.56
N LYS A 190 -14.71 -25.58 24.35
CA LYS A 190 -13.60 -25.50 23.40
C LYS A 190 -14.11 -25.24 22.02
N PHE A 191 -13.27 -24.64 21.18
CA PHE A 191 -13.50 -24.62 19.75
C PHE A 191 -13.04 -25.93 19.14
N ILE A 192 -13.78 -26.42 18.13
CA ILE A 192 -13.41 -27.56 17.30
C ILE A 192 -13.52 -27.20 15.84
N LYS A 193 -12.60 -27.72 15.04
CA LYS A 193 -12.61 -27.64 13.57
C LYS A 193 -12.94 -29.01 13.02
N ARG A 194 -13.90 -29.11 12.06
CA ARG A 194 -14.29 -30.36 11.42
C ARG A 194 -14.74 -30.12 9.98
N ALA A 195 -14.87 -31.16 9.17
CA ALA A 195 -15.49 -31.04 7.86
C ALA A 195 -16.97 -30.65 8.02
N VAL A 196 -17.46 -29.76 7.11
CA VAL A 196 -18.84 -29.26 7.13
C VAL A 196 -19.85 -30.43 7.21
N GLY A 197 -20.71 -30.35 8.23
CA GLY A 197 -21.78 -31.34 8.47
C GLY A 197 -21.31 -32.75 8.85
N SER A 198 -20.03 -32.95 9.18
CA SER A 198 -19.52 -34.26 9.60
C SER A 198 -18.37 -34.16 10.60
N ASN A 199 -18.09 -35.24 11.33
CA ASN A 199 -16.93 -35.28 12.24
C ASN A 199 -15.64 -35.74 11.53
N ALA A 200 -15.58 -35.73 10.20
CA ALA A 200 -14.34 -35.99 9.50
C ALA A 200 -13.32 -34.85 9.75
N ASN A 201 -12.04 -35.24 9.87
CA ASN A 201 -10.94 -34.29 10.16
C ASN A 201 -11.13 -33.47 11.44
N LEU A 202 -11.76 -34.04 12.45
CA LEU A 202 -12.00 -33.40 13.73
C LEU A 202 -10.68 -32.98 14.41
N GLN A 203 -10.56 -31.73 14.74
CA GLN A 203 -9.47 -31.15 15.53
C GLN A 203 -10.05 -30.36 16.68
N TRP A 204 -9.50 -30.59 17.89
CA TRP A 204 -9.77 -29.75 19.05
C TRP A 204 -8.73 -28.64 19.12
N GLU A 205 -9.13 -27.46 19.59
CA GLU A 205 -8.14 -26.43 19.91
C GLU A 205 -7.18 -26.91 21.00
N GLU A 206 -5.93 -26.44 20.93
CA GLU A 206 -4.91 -26.76 21.94
C GLU A 206 -5.15 -25.98 23.23
N GLY A 207 -4.51 -26.40 24.33
CA GLY A 207 -4.62 -25.77 25.64
C GLY A 207 -5.75 -26.32 26.51
N GLU A 208 -6.09 -25.60 27.58
CA GLU A 208 -7.14 -25.94 28.53
C GLU A 208 -8.54 -25.57 28.04
N ASN A 209 -9.59 -26.06 28.73
CA ASN A 209 -10.96 -25.61 28.44
C ASN A 209 -11.12 -24.12 28.73
N ARG A 210 -11.92 -23.47 27.92
CA ARG A 210 -12.31 -22.07 28.16
C ARG A 210 -13.42 -22.04 29.20
N HIS A 211 -13.34 -21.08 30.11
CA HIS A 211 -14.34 -20.86 31.13
C HIS A 211 -15.07 -19.55 30.85
N LEU A 212 -16.38 -19.53 30.93
CA LEU A 212 -17.19 -18.33 30.79
C LEU A 212 -18.25 -18.26 31.87
N THR A 213 -18.26 -17.12 32.57
CA THR A 213 -19.35 -16.76 33.50
C THR A 213 -20.19 -15.68 32.85
N VAL A 214 -21.44 -15.98 32.53
CA VAL A 214 -22.39 -15.01 31.98
C VAL A 214 -22.98 -14.19 33.11
N PRO A 215 -22.81 -12.82 33.10
CA PRO A 215 -23.32 -11.97 34.15
C PRO A 215 -24.85 -11.89 34.11
N ALA A 216 -25.45 -11.42 35.22
CA ALA A 216 -26.85 -11.11 35.22
C ALA A 216 -27.23 -10.05 34.16
N MET A 217 -28.20 -10.36 33.33
CA MET A 217 -28.58 -9.55 32.17
C MET A 217 -30.04 -9.07 32.28
N GLU A 218 -30.24 -7.81 31.86
CA GLU A 218 -31.59 -7.25 31.68
C GLU A 218 -32.19 -7.71 30.34
N LYS A 219 -33.50 -7.52 30.16
CA LYS A 219 -34.16 -7.76 28.88
C LYS A 219 -33.64 -6.78 27.82
N HIS A 220 -33.53 -7.28 26.58
CA HIS A 220 -33.00 -6.53 25.44
C HIS A 220 -31.52 -6.16 25.61
N SER A 221 -30.72 -7.05 26.23
CA SER A 221 -29.29 -6.87 26.39
C SER A 221 -28.50 -7.97 25.67
N THR A 222 -27.30 -7.60 25.21
CA THR A 222 -26.38 -8.50 24.55
C THR A 222 -25.02 -8.48 25.28
N TYR A 223 -24.49 -9.67 25.56
CA TYR A 223 -23.14 -9.88 26.09
C TYR A 223 -22.29 -10.50 25.01
N ILE A 224 -21.22 -9.82 24.60
CA ILE A 224 -20.28 -10.27 23.55
C ILE A 224 -18.99 -10.66 24.24
N VAL A 225 -18.48 -11.85 23.95
CA VAL A 225 -17.16 -12.32 24.38
C VAL A 225 -16.31 -12.62 23.17
N GLU A 226 -15.18 -11.95 23.04
CA GLU A 226 -14.23 -12.12 21.92
C GLU A 226 -13.01 -12.91 22.36
N HIS A 227 -12.55 -13.80 21.49
CA HIS A 227 -11.29 -14.52 21.58
C HIS A 227 -10.40 -14.15 20.39
N SER A 228 -9.19 -13.70 20.65
CA SER A 228 -8.24 -13.24 19.62
C SER A 228 -7.65 -14.38 18.78
N ALA A 229 -7.63 -15.62 19.33
CA ALA A 229 -7.17 -16.80 18.63
C ALA A 229 -7.75 -18.08 19.24
N ALA A 230 -7.97 -19.10 18.40
CA ALA A 230 -8.10 -20.48 18.85
C ALA A 230 -6.84 -21.25 18.42
N GLY A 231 -6.28 -22.02 19.34
CA GLY A 231 -5.04 -22.76 19.14
C GLY A 231 -5.26 -24.01 18.26
N PHE A 232 -5.39 -23.82 16.94
CA PHE A 232 -5.36 -24.94 15.98
C PHE A 232 -3.99 -25.01 15.32
N CYS A 233 -3.50 -26.23 15.10
CA CYS A 233 -2.37 -26.44 14.21
C CYS A 233 -2.84 -26.15 12.77
N MET A 234 -2.39 -25.05 12.20
CA MET A 234 -2.83 -24.56 10.88
C MET A 234 -1.68 -24.65 9.87
N ASP A 235 -1.97 -25.13 8.68
CA ASP A 235 -1.05 -25.05 7.56
C ASP A 235 -0.81 -23.55 7.19
N LYS A 236 0.43 -23.27 6.78
CA LYS A 236 0.77 -21.94 6.27
C LYS A 236 0.22 -21.79 4.86
N PRO A 237 -0.77 -20.93 4.61
CA PRO A 237 -1.30 -20.75 3.27
C PRO A 237 -0.31 -20.01 2.37
N HIS A 238 -0.38 -20.29 1.07
CA HIS A 238 0.40 -19.61 0.03
C HIS A 238 -0.55 -19.15 -1.08
N PHE A 239 -0.40 -17.90 -1.52
CA PHE A 239 -1.24 -17.33 -2.57
C PHE A 239 -0.37 -16.88 -3.75
N LYS A 240 -0.86 -17.13 -4.96
CA LYS A 240 -0.14 -16.89 -6.21
C LYS A 240 -0.81 -15.78 -6.99
N GLY A 241 -0.01 -15.00 -7.72
CA GLY A 241 -0.55 -13.85 -8.43
C GLY A 241 0.29 -13.37 -9.61
N ILE A 242 -0.20 -12.31 -10.23
CA ILE A 242 0.40 -11.63 -11.37
C ILE A 242 0.70 -10.19 -10.99
N ALA A 243 1.91 -9.70 -11.31
CA ALA A 243 2.24 -8.29 -11.31
C ALA A 243 2.23 -7.75 -12.75
N VAL A 244 1.55 -6.63 -13.00
CA VAL A 244 1.43 -6.05 -14.33
C VAL A 244 1.15 -4.55 -14.26
N PRO A 245 1.79 -3.70 -15.09
CA PRO A 245 1.34 -2.32 -15.26
C PRO A 245 -0.02 -2.29 -15.97
N LEU A 246 -0.97 -1.52 -15.48
CA LEU A 246 -2.28 -1.42 -16.11
C LEU A 246 -2.17 -0.97 -17.58
N PHE A 247 -1.28 0.01 -17.85
CA PHE A 247 -1.05 0.52 -19.20
C PHE A 247 -0.59 -0.54 -20.21
N SER A 248 0.02 -1.63 -19.75
CA SER A 248 0.56 -2.68 -20.63
C SER A 248 -0.48 -3.69 -21.10
N LEU A 249 -1.65 -3.71 -20.48
CA LEU A 249 -2.73 -4.63 -20.86
C LEU A 249 -3.27 -4.29 -22.25
N LYS A 250 -3.76 -5.35 -22.93
CA LYS A 250 -4.33 -5.26 -24.26
C LYS A 250 -5.53 -6.18 -24.37
N SER A 251 -6.67 -5.63 -24.75
CA SER A 251 -7.86 -6.38 -25.14
C SER A 251 -8.33 -5.98 -26.55
N ASN A 252 -9.31 -6.67 -27.05
CA ASN A 252 -9.93 -6.32 -28.33
C ASN A 252 -10.63 -4.95 -28.30
N ASN A 253 -11.01 -4.49 -27.11
CA ASN A 253 -11.71 -3.23 -26.89
C ASN A 253 -10.80 -2.09 -26.39
N SER A 254 -9.52 -2.36 -26.11
CA SER A 254 -8.58 -1.34 -25.64
C SER A 254 -8.38 -0.22 -26.69
N TRP A 255 -8.23 1.01 -26.24
CA TRP A 255 -7.94 2.19 -27.06
C TRP A 255 -6.43 2.53 -27.09
N GLY A 256 -5.60 1.52 -27.35
CA GLY A 256 -4.13 1.67 -27.42
C GLY A 256 -3.41 1.57 -26.07
N ILE A 257 -4.14 1.41 -24.97
CA ILE A 257 -3.66 1.26 -23.60
C ILE A 257 -4.62 0.35 -22.83
N GLY A 258 -4.13 -0.36 -21.80
CA GLY A 258 -5.01 -1.07 -20.88
C GLY A 258 -5.82 -0.11 -20.01
N ASP A 259 -7.05 -0.48 -19.67
CA ASP A 259 -7.97 0.34 -18.89
C ASP A 259 -8.63 -0.44 -17.72
N PHE A 260 -9.51 0.23 -16.97
CA PHE A 260 -10.12 -0.38 -15.78
C PHE A 260 -11.03 -1.58 -16.10
N GLU A 261 -11.61 -1.65 -17.30
CA GLU A 261 -12.39 -2.83 -17.70
C GLU A 261 -11.49 -4.04 -18.04
N ASP A 262 -10.26 -3.80 -18.50
CA ASP A 262 -9.30 -4.86 -18.78
C ASP A 262 -8.88 -5.60 -17.49
N ILE A 263 -9.00 -4.96 -16.31
CA ILE A 263 -8.81 -5.63 -15.01
C ILE A 263 -9.77 -6.81 -14.83
N LYS A 264 -11.01 -6.68 -15.30
CA LYS A 264 -12.03 -7.75 -15.21
C LYS A 264 -11.64 -8.97 -16.06
N LEU A 265 -11.15 -8.73 -17.27
CA LEU A 265 -10.66 -9.79 -18.16
C LEU A 265 -9.44 -10.50 -17.58
N LEU A 266 -8.52 -9.72 -16.99
CA LEU A 266 -7.35 -10.28 -16.32
C LEU A 266 -7.73 -11.08 -15.06
N ALA A 267 -8.77 -10.65 -14.31
CA ALA A 267 -9.30 -11.39 -13.18
C ALA A 267 -9.92 -12.74 -13.61
N ASP A 268 -10.62 -12.78 -14.74
CA ASP A 268 -11.13 -14.03 -15.32
C ASP A 268 -9.98 -14.98 -15.71
N TYR A 269 -8.92 -14.46 -16.33
CA TYR A 269 -7.71 -15.24 -16.63
C TYR A 269 -7.08 -15.80 -15.36
N ALA A 270 -6.83 -14.95 -14.36
CA ALA A 270 -6.24 -15.33 -13.09
C ALA A 270 -7.07 -16.41 -12.38
N HIS A 271 -8.39 -16.25 -12.33
CA HIS A 271 -9.31 -17.23 -11.74
C HIS A 271 -9.23 -18.61 -12.43
N ARG A 272 -9.25 -18.63 -13.79
CA ARG A 272 -9.11 -19.88 -14.56
C ARG A 272 -7.78 -20.60 -14.31
N ARG A 273 -6.73 -19.87 -13.94
CA ARG A 273 -5.38 -20.39 -13.64
C ARG A 273 -5.15 -20.68 -12.17
N GLY A 274 -6.17 -20.52 -11.29
CA GLY A 274 -6.03 -20.72 -9.85
C GLY A 274 -5.14 -19.69 -9.15
N LEU A 275 -4.98 -18.49 -9.74
CA LEU A 275 -4.28 -17.37 -9.13
C LEU A 275 -5.26 -16.55 -8.30
N SER A 276 -4.78 -15.86 -7.28
CA SER A 276 -5.62 -15.18 -6.28
C SER A 276 -5.30 -13.70 -6.12
N ILE A 277 -4.24 -13.18 -6.76
CA ILE A 277 -3.77 -11.80 -6.57
C ILE A 277 -3.41 -11.17 -7.91
N LEU A 278 -3.88 -9.93 -8.13
CA LEU A 278 -3.41 -9.06 -9.20
C LEU A 278 -2.75 -7.83 -8.59
N GLN A 279 -1.48 -7.59 -8.95
CA GLN A 279 -0.72 -6.42 -8.51
C GLN A 279 -0.54 -5.46 -9.68
N PHE A 280 -0.85 -4.19 -9.46
CA PHE A 280 -0.68 -3.12 -10.44
C PHE A 280 0.38 -2.12 -9.98
N LEU A 281 1.08 -1.50 -10.94
CA LEU A 281 1.86 -0.30 -10.70
C LEU A 281 0.92 0.89 -10.40
N PRO A 282 1.45 2.06 -9.98
CA PRO A 282 0.60 3.20 -9.64
C PRO A 282 -0.36 3.58 -10.77
N ILE A 283 -1.60 3.86 -10.41
CA ILE A 283 -2.67 4.24 -11.35
C ILE A 283 -3.11 5.70 -11.18
N ASN A 284 -2.34 6.46 -10.40
CA ASN A 284 -2.59 7.87 -10.14
C ASN A 284 -2.29 8.75 -11.35
N ASP A 285 -2.88 9.94 -11.39
CA ASP A 285 -2.69 10.90 -12.48
C ASP A 285 -1.28 11.48 -12.50
N THR A 286 -0.60 11.34 -13.63
CA THR A 286 0.76 11.84 -13.89
C THR A 286 0.81 12.94 -14.95
N SER A 287 -0.36 13.41 -15.43
CA SER A 287 -0.49 14.32 -16.58
C SER A 287 -0.01 15.75 -16.29
N ALA A 288 1.29 15.94 -16.05
CA ALA A 288 1.91 17.23 -15.79
C ALA A 288 2.17 18.01 -17.10
N ASN A 289 2.72 17.32 -18.11
CA ASN A 289 3.26 17.92 -19.34
C ASN A 289 2.42 17.54 -20.58
N MET A 290 1.48 16.61 -20.43
CA MET A 290 0.66 16.05 -21.52
C MET A 290 1.49 15.42 -22.65
N ASN A 291 2.65 14.83 -22.30
CA ASN A 291 3.56 14.17 -23.25
C ASN A 291 4.12 12.86 -22.67
N TRP A 292 4.99 12.19 -23.44
CA TRP A 292 5.53 10.87 -23.11
C TRP A 292 6.24 10.78 -21.75
N ARG A 293 6.76 11.91 -21.20
CA ARG A 293 7.37 11.91 -19.85
C ARG A 293 6.36 11.60 -18.75
N ASP A 294 5.09 11.90 -19.00
CA ASP A 294 4.01 11.61 -18.05
C ASP A 294 3.64 10.10 -18.04
N SER A 295 4.25 9.28 -18.91
CA SER A 295 4.11 7.82 -18.87
C SER A 295 4.75 7.18 -17.63
N TYR A 296 5.59 7.92 -16.89
CA TYR A 296 6.25 7.48 -15.65
C TYR A 296 5.26 7.45 -14.49
N PRO A 297 4.84 6.27 -13.99
CA PRO A 297 3.71 6.16 -13.06
C PRO A 297 4.00 6.65 -11.63
N TYR A 298 5.28 6.82 -11.27
CA TYR A 298 5.67 7.25 -9.93
C TYR A 298 5.77 8.76 -9.74
N ASN A 299 5.67 9.56 -10.81
CA ASN A 299 5.67 11.03 -10.74
C ASN A 299 4.25 11.60 -10.83
N CYS A 300 3.39 11.22 -9.90
CA CYS A 300 2.00 11.63 -9.92
C CYS A 300 1.81 13.11 -9.55
N ILE A 301 0.95 13.81 -10.31
CA ILE A 301 0.50 15.18 -9.98
C ILE A 301 -0.51 15.19 -8.86
N SER A 302 -1.17 14.05 -8.60
CA SER A 302 -2.01 13.84 -7.42
C SER A 302 -1.91 12.40 -6.93
N VAL A 303 -1.80 12.22 -5.63
CA VAL A 303 -1.78 10.91 -4.97
C VAL A 303 -3.19 10.34 -4.73
N PHE A 304 -4.22 11.12 -4.99
CA PHE A 304 -5.63 10.75 -4.89
C PHE A 304 -6.24 10.50 -6.27
N ALA A 305 -6.07 11.44 -7.20
CA ALA A 305 -6.69 11.36 -8.51
C ALA A 305 -6.23 10.13 -9.30
N LEU A 306 -7.18 9.42 -9.89
CA LEU A 306 -6.90 8.34 -10.85
C LEU A 306 -6.60 8.94 -12.23
N HIS A 307 -5.66 8.33 -12.95
CA HIS A 307 -5.28 8.83 -14.27
C HIS A 307 -6.40 8.63 -15.28
N PRO A 308 -6.92 9.71 -15.93
CA PRO A 308 -8.02 9.61 -16.88
C PRO A 308 -7.73 8.72 -18.10
N ILE A 309 -6.45 8.50 -18.43
CA ILE A 309 -6.02 7.62 -19.53
C ILE A 309 -6.50 6.17 -19.34
N TYR A 310 -6.75 5.74 -18.08
CA TYR A 310 -7.23 4.39 -17.76
C TYR A 310 -8.76 4.25 -17.81
N LEU A 311 -9.51 5.30 -18.13
CA LEU A 311 -10.94 5.17 -18.36
C LEU A 311 -11.23 4.32 -19.60
N ALA A 312 -12.07 3.32 -19.48
CA ALA A 312 -12.72 2.64 -20.60
C ALA A 312 -13.81 3.58 -21.14
N VAL A 313 -13.48 4.39 -22.14
CA VAL A 313 -14.28 5.57 -22.51
C VAL A 313 -15.70 5.23 -22.98
N GLU A 314 -15.89 4.10 -23.67
CA GLU A 314 -17.24 3.66 -24.11
C GLU A 314 -18.06 3.08 -22.95
N SER A 315 -17.43 2.66 -21.86
CA SER A 315 -18.13 2.26 -20.60
C SER A 315 -18.57 3.47 -19.78
N VAL A 316 -17.98 4.65 -19.99
CA VAL A 316 -18.50 5.92 -19.44
C VAL A 316 -19.78 6.31 -20.16
N GLY A 317 -19.80 6.19 -21.51
CA GLY A 317 -20.96 6.46 -22.36
C GLY A 317 -20.60 6.42 -23.83
N VAL A 318 -21.62 6.38 -24.67
CA VAL A 318 -21.48 6.31 -26.13
C VAL A 318 -21.96 7.61 -26.75
N LEU A 319 -21.15 8.20 -27.65
CA LEU A 319 -21.52 9.40 -28.37
C LEU A 319 -22.77 9.17 -29.26
N GLU A 320 -23.74 10.07 -29.22
CA GLU A 320 -24.95 10.04 -30.08
C GLU A 320 -24.60 10.29 -31.53
N ASP A 321 -23.59 11.12 -31.80
CA ASP A 321 -23.04 11.35 -33.14
C ASP A 321 -22.31 10.12 -33.67
N GLN A 322 -23.00 9.33 -34.49
CA GLN A 322 -22.47 8.07 -35.00
C GLN A 322 -21.30 8.25 -35.99
N GLU A 323 -21.15 9.42 -36.62
CA GLU A 323 -20.02 9.69 -37.50
C GLU A 323 -18.74 9.92 -36.69
N LYS A 324 -18.81 10.76 -35.66
CA LYS A 324 -17.70 10.99 -34.71
C LYS A 324 -17.33 9.72 -34.01
N LEU A 325 -18.30 8.95 -33.51
CA LEU A 325 -18.06 7.64 -32.87
C LEU A 325 -17.27 6.70 -33.76
N ARG A 326 -17.65 6.61 -35.07
CA ARG A 326 -16.91 5.79 -36.06
C ARG A 326 -15.46 6.27 -36.24
N GLN A 327 -15.24 7.60 -36.25
CA GLN A 327 -13.91 8.19 -36.38
C GLN A 327 -13.04 7.83 -35.16
N TYR A 328 -13.53 8.02 -33.92
CA TYR A 328 -12.84 7.67 -32.69
C TYR A 328 -12.51 6.17 -32.68
N ARG A 329 -13.46 5.28 -32.92
CA ARG A 329 -13.25 3.83 -32.98
C ARG A 329 -12.23 3.41 -34.04
N ARG A 330 -12.16 4.11 -35.19
CA ARG A 330 -11.15 3.85 -36.20
C ARG A 330 -9.74 4.19 -35.70
N GLN A 331 -9.58 5.34 -35.06
CA GLN A 331 -8.29 5.76 -34.50
C GLN A 331 -7.87 4.84 -33.35
N ALA A 332 -8.79 4.51 -32.44
CA ALA A 332 -8.55 3.57 -31.36
C ALA A 332 -8.02 2.22 -31.87
N ARG A 333 -8.62 1.66 -32.91
CA ARG A 333 -8.16 0.42 -33.55
C ARG A 333 -6.75 0.53 -34.13
N LEU A 334 -6.37 1.69 -34.68
CA LEU A 334 -5.00 1.89 -35.19
C LEU A 334 -3.99 1.92 -34.05
N LEU A 335 -4.30 2.64 -32.95
CA LEU A 335 -3.45 2.67 -31.76
C LEU A 335 -3.35 1.30 -31.09
N ASN A 336 -4.46 0.56 -31.02
CA ASN A 336 -4.50 -0.78 -30.42
C ASN A 336 -3.63 -1.83 -31.13
N ARG A 337 -3.32 -1.62 -32.42
CA ARG A 337 -2.43 -2.48 -33.20
C ARG A 337 -0.95 -2.20 -33.02
N ARG A 338 -0.59 -1.05 -32.40
CA ARG A 338 0.83 -0.73 -32.15
C ARG A 338 1.44 -1.71 -31.14
N VAL A 339 2.72 -2.01 -31.35
CA VAL A 339 3.50 -2.89 -30.46
C VAL A 339 3.74 -2.19 -29.12
N PHE A 340 4.01 -0.90 -29.14
CA PHE A 340 4.26 -0.09 -27.95
C PHE A 340 3.14 0.93 -27.74
N LEU A 341 2.95 1.33 -26.50
CA LEU A 341 2.08 2.45 -26.14
C LEU A 341 2.60 3.75 -26.76
N ASP A 342 1.73 4.48 -27.40
CA ASP A 342 1.91 5.89 -27.75
C ASP A 342 1.08 6.73 -26.78
N TYR A 343 1.74 7.20 -25.72
CA TYR A 343 1.05 7.87 -24.62
C TYR A 343 0.32 9.14 -25.06
N GLU A 344 0.97 9.95 -25.91
CA GLU A 344 0.45 11.24 -26.34
C GLU A 344 -0.81 11.08 -27.21
N GLU A 345 -0.72 10.26 -28.27
CA GLU A 345 -1.86 10.03 -29.15
C GLU A 345 -3.03 9.35 -28.43
N VAL A 346 -2.76 8.43 -27.51
CA VAL A 346 -3.80 7.77 -26.69
C VAL A 346 -4.49 8.77 -25.76
N LEU A 347 -3.70 9.60 -25.07
CA LEU A 347 -4.24 10.60 -24.13
C LEU A 347 -5.10 11.62 -24.90
N GLU A 348 -4.60 12.15 -26.00
CA GLU A 348 -5.34 13.09 -26.86
C GLU A 348 -6.66 12.50 -27.35
N LEU A 349 -6.63 11.27 -27.87
CA LEU A 349 -7.81 10.57 -28.37
C LEU A 349 -8.87 10.37 -27.28
N LYS A 350 -8.46 9.86 -26.12
CA LYS A 350 -9.39 9.58 -25.01
C LYS A 350 -9.95 10.85 -24.39
N MET A 351 -9.10 11.86 -24.15
CA MET A 351 -9.55 13.14 -23.61
C MET A 351 -10.48 13.88 -24.56
N GLY A 352 -10.23 13.82 -25.89
CA GLY A 352 -11.13 14.37 -26.90
C GLY A 352 -12.52 13.72 -26.86
N TYR A 353 -12.57 12.38 -26.82
CA TYR A 353 -13.83 11.63 -26.69
C TYR A 353 -14.58 11.96 -25.39
N LEU A 354 -13.88 11.94 -24.25
CA LEU A 354 -14.46 12.23 -22.94
C LEU A 354 -14.99 13.65 -22.82
N ARG A 355 -14.37 14.61 -23.51
CA ARG A 355 -14.84 16.00 -23.53
C ARG A 355 -16.14 16.14 -24.33
N GLU A 356 -16.24 15.50 -25.49
CA GLU A 356 -17.49 15.47 -26.27
C GLU A 356 -18.62 14.74 -25.52
N LEU A 357 -18.26 13.62 -24.86
CA LEU A 357 -19.22 12.88 -24.06
C LEU A 357 -19.69 13.69 -22.83
N PHE A 358 -18.80 14.44 -22.18
CA PHE A 358 -19.17 15.33 -21.08
C PHE A 358 -20.18 16.37 -21.53
N GLU A 359 -19.99 17.01 -22.70
CA GLU A 359 -20.97 17.95 -23.26
C GLU A 359 -22.36 17.31 -23.45
N GLN A 360 -22.39 16.07 -23.89
CA GLN A 360 -23.63 15.31 -24.10
C GLN A 360 -24.33 14.94 -22.80
N GLU A 361 -23.57 14.44 -21.80
CA GLU A 361 -24.13 13.86 -20.57
C GLU A 361 -24.30 14.86 -19.44
N TRP A 362 -23.62 16.02 -19.48
CA TRP A 362 -23.63 17.02 -18.41
C TRP A 362 -25.04 17.47 -18.01
N PRO A 363 -26.00 17.70 -18.93
CA PRO A 363 -27.37 18.11 -18.53
C PRO A 363 -28.08 17.11 -17.61
N LYS A 364 -27.72 15.81 -17.72
CA LYS A 364 -28.27 14.76 -16.87
C LYS A 364 -27.46 14.63 -15.55
N LEU A 365 -26.15 14.78 -15.63
CA LEU A 365 -25.24 14.58 -14.51
C LEU A 365 -25.27 15.74 -13.50
N ALA A 366 -25.46 16.98 -13.95
CA ALA A 366 -25.48 18.17 -13.11
C ALA A 366 -26.53 18.11 -11.96
N GLY A 367 -27.61 17.33 -12.13
CA GLY A 367 -28.64 17.09 -11.11
C GLY A 367 -28.52 15.73 -10.40
N ASN A 368 -27.47 14.95 -10.66
CA ASN A 368 -27.32 13.61 -10.09
C ASN A 368 -26.84 13.68 -8.64
N VAL A 369 -27.59 13.04 -7.72
CA VAL A 369 -27.29 13.05 -6.28
C VAL A 369 -26.01 12.28 -5.97
N GLU A 370 -25.76 11.15 -6.63
CA GLU A 370 -24.55 10.32 -6.38
C GLU A 370 -23.28 11.06 -6.82
N PHE A 371 -23.35 11.79 -7.95
CA PHE A 371 -22.26 12.64 -8.40
C PHE A 371 -21.98 13.78 -7.40
N ALA A 372 -23.02 14.45 -6.91
CA ALA A 372 -22.90 15.52 -5.92
C ALA A 372 -22.33 14.99 -4.60
N ASP A 373 -22.76 13.80 -4.18
CA ASP A 373 -22.27 13.12 -2.98
C ASP A 373 -20.79 12.73 -3.12
N PHE A 374 -20.38 12.21 -4.28
CA PHE A 374 -18.98 11.93 -4.58
C PHE A 374 -18.12 13.21 -4.46
N CYS A 375 -18.54 14.30 -5.09
CA CYS A 375 -17.82 15.57 -5.01
C CYS A 375 -17.70 16.08 -3.58
N ARG A 376 -18.78 16.00 -2.81
CA ARG A 376 -18.83 16.45 -1.40
C ARG A 376 -17.91 15.61 -0.52
N GLN A 377 -17.98 14.28 -0.62
CA GLN A 377 -17.18 13.36 0.20
C GLN A 377 -15.68 13.44 -0.11
N ASN A 378 -15.31 13.82 -1.33
CA ASN A 378 -13.95 13.92 -1.80
C ASN A 378 -13.43 15.37 -1.88
N SER A 379 -14.19 16.38 -1.41
CA SER A 379 -13.85 17.79 -1.52
C SER A 379 -12.46 18.14 -0.96
N TYR A 380 -11.99 17.40 0.07
CA TYR A 380 -10.70 17.62 0.72
C TYR A 380 -9.46 17.45 -0.19
N TRP A 381 -9.61 16.78 -1.35
CA TRP A 381 -8.56 16.65 -2.36
C TRP A 381 -9.05 17.07 -3.76
N LEU A 382 -10.31 16.76 -4.11
CA LEU A 382 -10.86 16.91 -5.45
C LEU A 382 -10.91 18.38 -5.89
N GLU A 383 -11.30 19.29 -5.01
CA GLU A 383 -11.33 20.73 -5.28
C GLU A 383 -9.94 21.29 -5.65
N GLY A 384 -8.92 20.90 -4.88
CA GLY A 384 -7.54 21.29 -5.16
C GLY A 384 -7.03 20.72 -6.48
N TYR A 385 -7.28 19.45 -6.73
CA TYR A 385 -6.86 18.76 -7.96
C TYR A 385 -7.52 19.38 -9.21
N THR A 386 -8.85 19.56 -9.21
CA THR A 386 -9.56 20.09 -10.39
C THR A 386 -9.13 21.51 -10.70
N ARG A 387 -8.96 22.36 -9.68
CA ARG A 387 -8.42 23.73 -9.85
C ARG A 387 -7.00 23.71 -10.39
N PHE A 388 -6.16 22.82 -9.91
CA PHE A 388 -4.79 22.65 -10.42
C PHE A 388 -4.80 22.28 -11.91
N CYS A 389 -5.60 21.28 -12.31
CA CYS A 389 -5.71 20.85 -13.70
C CYS A 389 -6.19 21.99 -14.63
N VAL A 390 -7.22 22.72 -14.24
CA VAL A 390 -7.72 23.88 -15.01
C VAL A 390 -6.65 24.97 -15.14
N LEU A 391 -5.94 25.28 -14.05
CA LEU A 391 -4.85 26.28 -14.06
C LEU A 391 -3.68 25.82 -14.93
N ARG A 392 -3.27 24.54 -14.84
CA ARG A 392 -2.27 23.94 -15.71
C ARG A 392 -2.64 24.12 -17.19
N ASP A 393 -3.87 23.77 -17.56
CA ASP A 393 -4.35 23.84 -18.95
C ASP A 393 -4.43 25.29 -19.45
N MET A 394 -4.93 26.20 -18.63
CA MET A 394 -4.99 27.64 -18.97
C MET A 394 -3.61 28.28 -19.18
N ASN A 395 -2.58 27.76 -18.53
CA ASN A 395 -1.22 28.26 -18.59
C ASN A 395 -0.29 27.40 -19.46
N GLY A 396 -0.73 26.20 -19.89
CA GLY A 396 0.06 25.27 -20.72
C GLY A 396 1.25 24.65 -19.97
N THR A 397 1.25 24.68 -18.64
CA THR A 397 2.32 24.09 -17.81
C THR A 397 1.83 23.78 -16.41
N ALA A 398 2.33 22.66 -15.82
CA ALA A 398 2.12 22.34 -14.41
C ALA A 398 3.00 23.18 -13.46
N GLU A 399 4.06 23.81 -13.97
CA GLU A 399 4.96 24.64 -13.18
C GLU A 399 4.26 25.92 -12.70
N TYR A 400 3.60 25.83 -11.56
CA TYR A 400 2.75 26.90 -11.01
C TYR A 400 3.50 28.20 -10.67
N SER A 401 4.82 28.18 -10.58
CA SER A 401 5.65 29.38 -10.48
C SER A 401 5.58 30.25 -11.74
N GLN A 402 5.28 29.68 -12.90
CA GLN A 402 5.16 30.36 -14.18
C GLN A 402 3.73 30.81 -14.52
N TRP A 403 2.74 30.45 -13.69
CA TRP A 403 1.35 30.75 -13.97
C TRP A 403 1.04 32.22 -13.93
N ARG A 404 0.48 32.71 -15.03
CA ARG A 404 0.04 34.11 -15.22
C ARG A 404 -1.47 34.25 -15.02
N LYS A 405 -2.25 33.24 -15.44
CA LYS A 405 -3.71 33.17 -15.28
C LYS A 405 -4.01 32.39 -14.00
N ARG A 406 -4.53 33.08 -12.98
CA ARG A 406 -4.80 32.46 -11.66
C ARG A 406 -6.24 32.63 -11.19
N ASP A 407 -7.00 33.52 -11.84
CA ASP A 407 -8.36 33.88 -11.45
C ASP A 407 -9.37 33.51 -12.53
N ASN A 408 -10.66 33.59 -12.20
CA ASN A 408 -11.80 33.36 -13.09
C ASN A 408 -11.78 31.98 -13.75
N LEU A 409 -11.61 30.93 -12.95
CA LEU A 409 -11.63 29.55 -13.45
C LEU A 409 -13.02 29.24 -14.02
N PRO A 410 -13.12 28.76 -15.28
CA PRO A 410 -14.39 28.35 -15.84
C PRO A 410 -14.98 27.17 -15.07
N GLN A 411 -16.17 27.33 -14.48
CA GLN A 411 -16.82 26.26 -13.72
C GLN A 411 -16.98 24.98 -14.54
N LYS A 412 -17.29 25.10 -15.82
CA LYS A 412 -17.45 23.97 -16.72
C LYS A 412 -16.17 23.11 -16.84
N GLU A 413 -15.00 23.71 -16.79
CA GLU A 413 -13.73 22.99 -16.81
C GLU A 413 -13.49 22.24 -15.48
N ILE A 414 -13.84 22.86 -14.35
CA ILE A 414 -13.82 22.19 -13.04
C ILE A 414 -14.78 20.99 -13.05
N ASP A 415 -15.99 21.17 -13.56
CA ASP A 415 -17.01 20.13 -13.66
C ASP A 415 -16.56 18.98 -14.58
N PHE A 416 -15.80 19.29 -15.64
CA PHE A 416 -15.22 18.27 -16.50
C PHE A 416 -14.20 17.39 -15.75
N TYR A 417 -13.31 17.96 -14.98
CA TYR A 417 -12.37 17.18 -14.16
C TYR A 417 -13.06 16.41 -13.04
N ASN A 418 -14.12 16.96 -12.43
CA ASN A 418 -14.97 16.22 -11.50
C ASN A 418 -15.62 15.00 -12.19
N PHE A 419 -16.15 15.17 -13.40
CA PHE A 419 -16.73 14.10 -14.22
C PHE A 419 -15.73 12.99 -14.51
N LEU A 420 -14.49 13.33 -14.89
CA LEU A 420 -13.43 12.34 -15.11
C LEU A 420 -13.14 11.51 -13.86
N GLN A 421 -12.96 12.16 -12.72
CA GLN A 421 -12.64 11.47 -11.46
C GLN A 421 -13.80 10.63 -10.93
N TYR A 422 -15.04 11.10 -11.09
CA TYR A 422 -16.22 10.31 -10.73
C TYR A 422 -16.31 9.01 -11.53
N ASN A 423 -16.13 9.08 -12.84
CA ASN A 423 -16.19 7.89 -13.69
C ASN A 423 -15.01 6.94 -13.45
N ALA A 424 -13.79 7.47 -13.22
CA ALA A 424 -12.64 6.67 -12.87
C ALA A 424 -12.84 5.93 -11.54
N TYR A 425 -13.41 6.61 -10.53
CA TYR A 425 -13.78 6.01 -9.25
C TYR A 425 -14.80 4.88 -9.42
N LEU A 426 -15.86 5.08 -10.23
CA LEU A 426 -16.88 4.06 -10.47
C LEU A 426 -16.31 2.84 -11.18
N GLN A 427 -15.52 3.03 -12.25
CA GLN A 427 -14.95 1.93 -13.01
C GLN A 427 -13.95 1.12 -12.18
N MET A 428 -13.05 1.78 -11.45
CA MET A 428 -12.07 1.06 -10.63
C MET A 428 -12.72 0.30 -9.46
N ARG A 429 -13.77 0.87 -8.84
CA ARG A 429 -14.57 0.15 -7.85
C ARG A 429 -15.27 -1.06 -8.44
N SER A 430 -15.91 -0.90 -9.59
CA SER A 430 -16.56 -2.00 -10.30
C SER A 430 -15.56 -3.12 -10.68
N ALA A 431 -14.34 -2.75 -11.07
CA ALA A 431 -13.27 -3.72 -11.33
C ALA A 431 -12.84 -4.47 -10.06
N LYS A 432 -12.71 -3.78 -8.92
CA LYS A 432 -12.43 -4.42 -7.62
C LYS A 432 -13.55 -5.39 -7.22
N GLU A 433 -14.80 -4.95 -7.27
CA GLU A 433 -15.97 -5.77 -6.90
C GLU A 433 -16.06 -7.03 -7.79
N TYR A 434 -15.78 -6.87 -9.09
CA TYR A 434 -15.72 -8.00 -10.02
C TYR A 434 -14.59 -8.98 -9.67
N ALA A 435 -13.38 -8.47 -9.42
CA ALA A 435 -12.24 -9.29 -8.99
C ALA A 435 -12.55 -10.07 -7.70
N HIS A 436 -13.18 -9.43 -6.71
CA HIS A 436 -13.65 -10.07 -5.48
C HIS A 436 -14.64 -11.21 -5.76
N SER A 437 -15.58 -11.03 -6.71
CA SER A 437 -16.53 -12.10 -7.11
C SER A 437 -15.83 -13.33 -7.68
N LYS A 438 -14.59 -13.17 -8.18
CA LYS A 438 -13.74 -14.26 -8.68
C LYS A 438 -12.76 -14.80 -7.62
N GLY A 439 -12.78 -14.26 -6.39
CA GLY A 439 -11.82 -14.62 -5.34
C GLY A 439 -10.42 -14.05 -5.59
N ILE A 440 -10.32 -12.94 -6.30
CA ILE A 440 -9.06 -12.26 -6.64
C ILE A 440 -8.91 -10.98 -5.82
N ALA A 441 -7.83 -10.88 -5.04
CA ALA A 441 -7.44 -9.66 -4.34
C ALA A 441 -6.64 -8.73 -5.24
N LEU A 442 -6.89 -7.42 -5.13
CA LEU A 442 -6.14 -6.40 -5.85
C LEU A 442 -5.08 -5.79 -4.95
N LYS A 443 -3.83 -5.76 -5.44
CA LYS A 443 -2.69 -5.13 -4.76
C LYS A 443 -2.23 -3.92 -5.56
N GLY A 444 -2.31 -2.74 -4.95
CA GLY A 444 -1.84 -1.48 -5.53
C GLY A 444 -0.37 -1.20 -5.23
N ASP A 445 0.14 -0.15 -5.83
CA ASP A 445 1.47 0.40 -5.56
C ASP A 445 1.35 1.85 -5.09
N LEU A 446 2.03 2.17 -4.00
CA LEU A 446 1.99 3.46 -3.31
C LEU A 446 3.29 4.21 -3.59
N PRO A 447 3.35 5.13 -4.58
CA PRO A 447 4.54 5.91 -4.85
C PRO A 447 5.03 6.65 -3.61
N ILE A 448 6.33 6.61 -3.32
CA ILE A 448 6.91 7.41 -2.23
C ILE A 448 6.89 8.91 -2.59
N GLY A 449 7.02 9.24 -3.86
CA GLY A 449 7.13 10.62 -4.33
C GLY A 449 5.79 11.31 -4.61
N VAL A 450 5.85 12.64 -4.71
CA VAL A 450 4.81 13.53 -5.22
C VAL A 450 5.47 14.50 -6.17
N ALA A 451 4.88 14.73 -7.34
CA ALA A 451 5.45 15.66 -8.30
C ALA A 451 5.72 17.03 -7.69
N ARG A 452 6.92 17.58 -7.94
CA ARG A 452 7.31 18.93 -7.45
C ARG A 452 6.30 19.99 -7.86
N TYR A 453 5.72 19.84 -9.06
CA TYR A 453 4.68 20.68 -9.62
C TYR A 453 3.39 19.86 -9.77
N GLY A 454 2.84 19.43 -8.64
CA GLY A 454 1.59 18.68 -8.53
C GLY A 454 0.53 19.40 -7.73
N ALA A 455 -0.67 18.85 -7.68
CA ALA A 455 -1.81 19.43 -6.97
C ALA A 455 -1.53 19.52 -5.46
N GLU A 456 -1.03 18.45 -4.85
CA GLU A 456 -0.73 18.44 -3.41
C GLU A 456 0.43 19.36 -3.04
N SER A 457 1.51 19.39 -3.84
CA SER A 457 2.65 20.26 -3.59
C SER A 457 2.29 21.74 -3.77
N TRP A 458 1.32 22.04 -4.63
CA TRP A 458 0.76 23.39 -4.80
C TRP A 458 -0.20 23.75 -3.67
N GLN A 459 -1.08 22.85 -3.27
CA GLN A 459 -2.14 23.09 -2.27
C GLN A 459 -1.61 23.06 -0.84
N HIS A 460 -0.65 22.18 -0.55
CA HIS A 460 -0.09 21.94 0.78
C HIS A 460 1.43 22.05 0.82
N PRO A 461 2.02 23.18 0.38
CA PRO A 461 3.48 23.33 0.27
C PRO A 461 4.23 23.14 1.60
N GLN A 462 3.55 23.38 2.74
CA GLN A 462 4.12 23.18 4.07
C GLN A 462 4.45 21.71 4.39
N LEU A 463 3.83 20.76 3.69
CA LEU A 463 4.07 19.33 3.88
C LEU A 463 5.33 18.82 3.16
N PHE A 464 6.02 19.67 2.41
CA PHE A 464 7.15 19.29 1.56
C PHE A 464 8.37 20.17 1.74
N ASN A 465 9.56 19.59 1.54
CA ASN A 465 10.85 20.26 1.57
C ASN A 465 11.32 20.54 0.13
N PHE A 466 11.08 21.73 -0.38
CA PHE A 466 11.42 22.10 -1.76
C PHE A 466 12.91 22.43 -1.99
N GLY A 467 13.70 22.65 -0.93
CA GLY A 467 15.13 22.93 -1.01
C GLY A 467 15.99 21.71 -1.38
N VAL A 468 15.41 20.51 -1.35
CA VAL A 468 16.07 19.25 -1.66
C VAL A 468 15.24 18.41 -2.63
N GLN A 469 15.84 17.35 -3.14
CA GLN A 469 15.20 16.33 -3.97
C GLN A 469 15.44 14.95 -3.36
N ALA A 470 14.42 14.11 -3.43
CA ALA A 470 14.55 12.70 -3.06
C ALA A 470 15.30 11.92 -4.13
N GLY A 471 16.00 10.89 -3.71
CA GLY A 471 16.72 10.00 -4.59
C GLY A 471 17.24 8.76 -3.88
N ALA A 472 18.17 8.06 -4.53
CA ALA A 472 18.91 6.93 -3.96
C ALA A 472 20.43 7.19 -4.02
N PRO A 473 21.19 6.71 -3.03
CA PRO A 473 22.65 6.79 -3.08
C PRO A 473 23.20 5.90 -4.21
N PRO A 474 24.49 6.08 -4.61
CA PRO A 474 25.19 5.15 -5.48
C PRO A 474 25.05 3.70 -5.01
N ASP A 475 24.62 2.82 -5.92
CA ASP A 475 24.43 1.39 -5.70
C ASP A 475 24.69 0.55 -6.97
N ALA A 476 24.22 -0.71 -6.96
CA ALA A 476 24.36 -1.62 -8.11
C ALA A 476 23.49 -1.21 -9.32
N PHE A 477 22.42 -0.43 -9.12
CA PHE A 477 21.56 0.06 -10.21
C PHE A 477 22.12 1.32 -10.88
N SER A 478 22.78 2.19 -10.10
CA SER A 478 23.35 3.45 -10.57
C SER A 478 24.61 3.80 -9.78
N THR A 479 25.76 3.78 -10.44
CA THR A 479 27.05 4.14 -9.84
C THR A 479 27.15 5.61 -9.40
N GLU A 480 26.31 6.48 -9.98
CA GLU A 480 26.23 7.91 -9.63
C GLU A 480 25.08 8.21 -8.66
N GLY A 481 24.28 7.19 -8.31
CA GLY A 481 23.03 7.36 -7.58
C GLY A 481 21.91 7.85 -8.47
N GLN A 482 20.73 8.00 -7.88
CA GLN A 482 19.52 8.43 -8.60
C GLN A 482 18.98 9.71 -8.01
N ASN A 483 18.51 10.61 -8.87
CA ASN A 483 17.73 11.79 -8.49
C ASN A 483 16.32 11.65 -9.06
N TRP A 484 15.33 11.51 -8.20
CA TRP A 484 13.94 11.29 -8.62
C TRP A 484 13.17 12.60 -8.88
N GLY A 485 13.74 13.76 -8.57
CA GLY A 485 13.21 15.08 -8.93
C GLY A 485 12.09 15.61 -8.04
N PHE A 486 11.48 14.82 -7.16
CA PHE A 486 10.42 15.28 -6.28
C PHE A 486 10.94 15.76 -4.90
N PRO A 487 10.21 16.68 -4.22
CA PRO A 487 10.57 17.17 -2.89
C PRO A 487 10.46 16.06 -1.85
N THR A 488 11.18 16.17 -0.74
CA THR A 488 11.01 15.26 0.40
C THR A 488 9.88 15.74 1.31
N TYR A 489 9.41 14.87 2.21
CA TYR A 489 8.32 15.19 3.13
C TYR A 489 8.80 15.97 4.36
N ASN A 490 8.05 17.00 4.75
CA ASN A 490 8.20 17.69 6.03
C ASN A 490 7.46 16.92 7.13
N TRP A 491 8.11 15.88 7.66
CA TRP A 491 7.53 15.02 8.68
C TRP A 491 7.25 15.75 10.01
N GLU A 492 7.97 16.84 10.31
CA GLU A 492 7.72 17.64 11.50
C GLU A 492 6.38 18.41 11.40
N GLU A 493 5.99 18.82 10.21
CA GLU A 493 4.67 19.40 9.99
C GLU A 493 3.57 18.33 10.00
N MET A 494 3.78 17.23 9.31
CA MET A 494 2.79 16.13 9.19
C MET A 494 2.44 15.48 10.52
N VAL A 495 3.36 15.44 11.48
CA VAL A 495 3.09 14.84 12.80
C VAL A 495 2.14 15.68 13.64
N LYS A 496 1.97 16.97 13.37
CA LYS A 496 1.11 17.87 14.17
C LYS A 496 -0.36 17.50 14.10
N ASP A 497 -0.78 16.89 12.99
CA ASP A 497 -2.14 16.40 12.76
C ASP A 497 -2.22 14.88 12.65
N ASP A 498 -1.23 14.18 13.26
CA ASP A 498 -1.12 12.72 13.25
C ASP A 498 -1.11 12.15 11.83
N TYR A 499 -0.33 12.75 10.94
CA TYR A 499 -0.17 12.35 9.53
C TYR A 499 -1.49 12.30 8.74
N LEU A 500 -2.42 13.22 9.00
CA LEU A 500 -3.76 13.24 8.40
C LEU A 500 -3.76 13.10 6.87
N TRP A 501 -2.85 13.80 6.20
CA TRP A 501 -2.73 13.71 4.74
C TRP A 501 -2.42 12.28 4.27
N TRP A 502 -1.48 11.58 4.93
CA TRP A 502 -1.13 10.18 4.64
C TRP A 502 -2.27 9.21 4.97
N ARG A 503 -2.94 9.41 6.12
CA ARG A 503 -4.10 8.59 6.53
C ARG A 503 -5.24 8.70 5.52
N ARG A 504 -5.54 9.91 5.03
CA ARG A 504 -6.54 10.16 3.98
C ARG A 504 -6.15 9.49 2.67
N ARG A 505 -4.88 9.57 2.28
CA ARG A 505 -4.34 8.89 1.09
C ARG A 505 -4.58 7.38 1.15
N LEU A 506 -4.18 6.72 2.23
CA LEU A 506 -4.36 5.27 2.39
C LEU A 506 -5.83 4.88 2.48
N LYS A 507 -6.65 5.63 3.20
CA LYS A 507 -8.09 5.39 3.27
C LYS A 507 -8.77 5.52 1.90
N TYR A 508 -8.37 6.50 1.08
CA TYR A 508 -8.90 6.62 -0.27
C TYR A 508 -8.46 5.45 -1.17
N LEU A 509 -7.19 5.06 -1.07
CA LEU A 509 -6.63 3.92 -1.82
C LEU A 509 -7.35 2.60 -1.51
N SER A 510 -7.83 2.41 -0.28
CA SER A 510 -8.55 1.19 0.13
C SER A 510 -9.90 0.99 -0.58
N ASN A 511 -10.45 2.03 -1.23
CA ASN A 511 -11.61 1.85 -2.12
C ASN A 511 -11.28 0.96 -3.34
N PHE A 512 -10.01 0.87 -3.73
CA PHE A 512 -9.57 0.24 -4.96
C PHE A 512 -8.75 -1.02 -4.74
N PHE A 513 -8.06 -1.14 -3.61
CA PHE A 513 -7.11 -2.22 -3.34
C PHE A 513 -7.36 -2.88 -1.98
N ASP A 514 -6.86 -4.11 -1.85
CA ASP A 514 -6.92 -4.94 -0.63
C ASP A 514 -5.56 -5.02 0.05
N ALA A 515 -4.50 -4.87 -0.74
CA ALA A 515 -3.12 -4.80 -0.30
C ALA A 515 -2.39 -3.70 -1.07
N TYR A 516 -1.26 -3.24 -0.55
CA TYR A 516 -0.44 -2.24 -1.24
C TYR A 516 1.06 -2.50 -1.04
N ARG A 517 1.84 -2.19 -2.07
CA ARG A 517 3.29 -2.09 -2.00
C ARG A 517 3.65 -0.69 -1.54
N ILE A 518 4.43 -0.57 -0.50
CA ILE A 518 5.05 0.70 -0.09
C ILE A 518 6.32 0.81 -0.93
N ASP A 519 6.27 1.68 -1.93
CA ASP A 519 7.43 2.02 -2.73
C ASP A 519 8.49 2.67 -1.85
N HIS A 520 9.75 2.24 -1.99
CA HIS A 520 10.89 2.73 -1.22
C HIS A 520 10.60 2.89 0.28
N VAL A 521 10.23 1.80 0.96
CA VAL A 521 9.88 1.84 2.40
C VAL A 521 11.00 2.46 3.25
N LEU A 522 12.26 2.38 2.78
CA LEU A 522 13.42 2.99 3.42
C LEU A 522 13.25 4.50 3.63
N GLY A 523 12.46 5.18 2.78
CA GLY A 523 12.13 6.59 2.88
C GLY A 523 11.38 6.97 4.17
N PHE A 524 10.70 6.02 4.82
CA PHE A 524 10.09 6.22 6.14
C PHE A 524 11.09 6.17 7.28
N PHE A 525 12.20 5.47 7.09
CA PHE A 525 13.34 5.43 8.03
C PHE A 525 14.24 6.63 7.83
N ARG A 526 14.69 6.79 6.58
CA ARG A 526 15.60 7.83 6.11
C ARG A 526 15.42 8.04 4.62
N MET A 527 15.44 9.26 4.15
CA MET A 527 15.44 9.61 2.73
C MET A 527 16.84 10.03 2.30
N TRP A 528 17.27 9.63 1.11
CA TRP A 528 18.44 10.21 0.47
C TRP A 528 18.04 11.58 -0.07
N GLU A 529 18.54 12.65 0.57
CA GLU A 529 18.26 14.04 0.18
C GLU A 529 19.41 14.60 -0.62
N ILE A 530 19.09 15.07 -1.81
CA ILE A 530 20.03 15.71 -2.73
C ILE A 530 19.70 17.20 -2.75
N PRO A 531 20.60 18.09 -2.29
CA PRO A 531 20.40 19.53 -2.39
C PRO A 531 20.21 19.95 -3.85
N LEU A 532 19.33 20.93 -4.11
CA LEU A 532 19.17 21.48 -5.46
C LEU A 532 20.55 21.93 -5.99
N MET A 533 20.81 21.65 -7.27
CA MET A 533 22.06 21.93 -7.99
C MET A 533 23.27 21.06 -7.60
N GLU A 534 23.12 20.13 -6.67
CA GLU A 534 24.17 19.14 -6.39
C GLU A 534 23.93 17.84 -7.19
N PRO A 535 24.99 17.10 -7.55
CA PRO A 535 24.83 15.79 -8.19
C PRO A 535 24.31 14.73 -7.20
N SER A 536 23.72 13.64 -7.73
CA SER A 536 23.06 12.61 -6.93
C SER A 536 23.95 11.97 -5.86
N ASN A 537 25.25 11.79 -6.15
CA ASN A 537 26.23 11.20 -5.23
C ASN A 537 26.69 12.15 -4.10
N ARG A 538 26.23 13.42 -4.10
CA ARG A 538 26.52 14.44 -3.06
C ARG A 538 25.36 14.64 -2.08
N GLY A 539 24.37 13.78 -2.11
CA GLY A 539 23.30 13.74 -1.10
C GLY A 539 23.78 13.20 0.26
N HIS A 540 22.87 13.22 1.20
CA HIS A 540 23.02 12.59 2.52
C HIS A 540 21.69 12.00 2.99
N PHE A 541 21.71 11.09 3.96
CA PHE A 541 20.49 10.59 4.58
C PHE A 541 19.89 11.61 5.55
N SER A 542 18.56 11.75 5.52
CA SER A 542 17.76 12.58 6.42
C SER A 542 16.56 11.77 6.98
N PRO A 543 16.35 11.75 8.32
CA PRO A 543 17.19 12.30 9.35
C PRO A 543 18.48 11.52 9.56
N ALA A 544 19.51 12.17 10.09
CA ALA A 544 20.76 11.54 10.48
C ALA A 544 21.45 12.30 11.61
N LEU A 545 22.48 11.69 12.22
CA LEU A 545 23.33 12.26 13.25
C LEU A 545 24.72 12.58 12.68
N PRO A 546 24.92 13.74 12.02
CA PRO A 546 26.20 14.11 11.44
C PRO A 546 27.27 14.30 12.53
N TYR A 547 28.53 14.12 12.15
CA TYR A 547 29.69 14.35 13.04
C TYR A 547 30.07 15.82 13.09
N SER A 548 30.49 16.32 14.24
CA SER A 548 31.18 17.59 14.34
C SER A 548 32.60 17.51 13.77
N VAL A 549 33.18 18.64 13.39
CA VAL A 549 34.60 18.71 12.95
C VAL A 549 35.53 18.11 13.99
N MET A 550 35.26 18.37 15.27
CA MET A 550 36.06 17.86 16.39
C MET A 550 36.02 16.32 16.44
N GLU A 551 34.83 15.71 16.42
CA GLU A 551 34.66 14.25 16.39
C GLU A 551 35.39 13.61 15.20
N ILE A 552 35.29 14.19 13.99
CA ILE A 552 36.00 13.69 12.81
C ILE A 552 37.49 13.75 12.99
N THR A 553 38.01 14.90 13.44
CA THR A 553 39.45 15.11 13.63
C THR A 553 40.03 14.18 14.69
N GLU A 554 39.38 14.02 15.83
CA GLU A 554 39.80 13.10 16.88
C GLU A 554 39.80 11.64 16.43
N ARG A 555 38.76 11.21 15.72
CA ARG A 555 38.60 9.82 15.27
C ARG A 555 39.49 9.47 14.07
N THR A 556 39.71 10.39 13.14
CA THR A 556 40.37 10.09 11.84
C THR A 556 41.68 10.84 11.59
N ASN A 557 41.99 11.90 12.34
CA ASN A 557 43.04 12.90 12.06
C ASN A 557 42.83 13.62 10.71
N LEU A 558 41.56 13.71 10.22
CA LEU A 558 41.19 14.44 9.00
C LEU A 558 40.45 15.74 9.35
N GLU A 559 40.72 16.79 8.62
CA GLU A 559 39.94 18.02 8.65
C GLU A 559 38.92 17.97 7.47
N PRO A 560 37.60 17.88 7.73
CA PRO A 560 36.60 17.64 6.66
C PRO A 560 36.65 18.63 5.50
N LYS A 561 36.89 19.91 5.79
CA LYS A 561 37.01 20.96 4.76
C LYS A 561 38.13 20.73 3.77
N ARG A 562 39.19 20.03 4.17
CA ARG A 562 40.33 19.69 3.30
C ARG A 562 40.12 18.43 2.49
N HIS A 563 39.08 17.68 2.79
CA HIS A 563 38.71 16.41 2.13
C HIS A 563 37.26 16.42 1.65
N PRO A 564 36.89 17.34 0.74
CA PRO A 564 35.49 17.49 0.29
C PRO A 564 34.96 16.26 -0.47
N ALA A 565 35.84 15.42 -1.02
CA ALA A 565 35.44 14.16 -1.64
C ALA A 565 35.03 13.09 -0.60
N LEU A 566 35.52 13.17 0.64
CA LEU A 566 35.25 12.20 1.70
C LEU A 566 34.08 12.61 2.62
N PHE A 567 33.73 13.89 2.63
CA PHE A 567 32.72 14.42 3.54
C PHE A 567 31.75 15.37 2.82
N VAL A 568 30.49 15.29 3.19
CA VAL A 568 29.40 16.18 2.75
C VAL A 568 29.01 17.09 3.93
N PRO A 569 28.98 18.41 3.77
CA PRO A 569 28.49 19.31 4.82
C PRO A 569 27.04 19.03 5.14
N ASP A 570 26.69 19.07 6.42
CA ASP A 570 25.30 19.02 6.87
C ASP A 570 24.59 20.33 6.48
N LYS A 571 23.77 20.25 5.43
CA LYS A 571 22.97 21.37 4.93
C LYS A 571 21.56 21.23 5.47
N VAL A 572 21.21 21.96 6.51
CA VAL A 572 19.84 21.99 7.03
C VAL A 572 18.99 22.81 6.07
N ALA A 573 17.99 22.15 5.47
CA ALA A 573 16.98 22.85 4.69
C ALA A 573 16.12 23.71 5.62
N HIS A 574 16.09 25.04 5.41
CA HIS A 574 15.15 25.89 6.12
C HIS A 574 13.75 25.73 5.59
N HIS A 575 12.82 25.40 6.48
CA HIS A 575 11.39 25.38 6.20
C HIS A 575 10.87 26.81 6.07
N SER A 576 10.83 27.37 4.86
CA SER A 576 10.09 28.60 4.61
C SER A 576 8.74 28.28 4.01
N SER A 577 7.71 28.46 4.82
CA SER A 577 6.31 28.14 4.51
C SER A 577 5.58 29.17 3.64
N SER A 578 6.27 30.06 2.92
CA SER A 578 5.59 31.10 2.13
C SER A 578 5.74 30.89 0.63
N SER A 579 4.61 30.93 -0.10
CA SER A 579 4.55 30.97 -1.56
C SER A 579 5.39 32.11 -2.18
N ALA A 580 5.61 33.19 -1.45
CA ALA A 580 6.48 34.30 -1.84
C ALA A 580 7.97 33.90 -1.98
N PHE A 581 8.40 32.83 -1.35
CA PHE A 581 9.77 32.30 -1.42
C PHE A 581 10.08 31.63 -2.77
N LEU A 582 9.06 31.06 -3.43
CA LEU A 582 9.22 30.45 -4.76
C LEU A 582 9.41 31.49 -5.88
N GLU A 583 8.99 32.72 -5.66
CA GLU A 583 8.99 33.77 -6.68
C GLU A 583 10.28 34.62 -6.75
N SER A 584 11.13 34.65 -5.72
CA SER A 584 12.20 35.65 -5.60
C SER A 584 13.63 35.15 -5.41
N ALA A 585 13.87 33.85 -5.27
CA ALA A 585 15.17 33.36 -4.80
C ALA A 585 16.07 32.85 -5.93
N THR A 586 17.24 33.49 -6.10
CA THR A 586 18.42 32.87 -6.70
C THR A 586 18.88 31.66 -5.88
N ALA A 587 19.55 30.69 -6.51
CA ALA A 587 19.95 29.42 -5.86
C ALA A 587 20.69 29.62 -4.52
N ASP A 588 21.46 30.68 -4.37
CA ASP A 588 22.22 31.03 -3.14
C ASP A 588 21.35 31.49 -1.97
N ALA A 589 20.20 32.11 -2.22
CA ALA A 589 19.29 32.60 -1.18
C ALA A 589 18.41 31.48 -0.57
N ARG A 590 18.36 30.29 -1.18
CA ARG A 590 17.52 29.17 -0.75
C ARG A 590 18.15 28.28 0.32
N TYR A 591 19.46 28.47 0.58
CA TYR A 591 20.18 27.75 1.61
C TYR A 591 20.70 28.72 2.66
N SER A 592 20.07 28.78 3.82
CA SER A 592 20.68 29.33 5.00
C SER A 592 21.59 28.27 5.62
N ILE A 593 22.90 28.42 5.50
CA ILE A 593 23.91 27.53 6.05
C ILE A 593 23.96 27.74 7.58
N TYR A 594 23.30 26.89 8.35
CA TYR A 594 23.30 27.02 9.82
C TYR A 594 24.05 25.93 10.57
N SER A 595 24.79 25.05 9.89
CA SER A 595 25.70 24.15 10.58
C SER A 595 27.02 23.97 9.87
N ILE A 596 27.80 25.05 9.78
CA ILE A 596 29.12 25.05 9.13
C ILE A 596 30.12 24.06 9.77
N ASN A 597 29.74 23.37 10.87
CA ASN A 597 30.64 22.52 11.67
C ASN A 597 30.19 21.07 11.81
N ARG A 598 29.23 20.60 10.99
CA ARG A 598 28.82 19.18 10.95
C ARG A 598 28.91 18.61 9.55
N TYR A 599 29.28 17.33 9.49
CA TYR A 599 29.54 16.63 8.23
C TYR A 599 29.04 15.19 8.27
N HIS A 600 28.60 14.71 7.13
CA HIS A 600 28.33 13.31 6.84
C HIS A 600 29.52 12.68 6.09
N PRO A 601 29.93 11.45 6.34
CA PRO A 601 30.78 10.72 5.42
C PRO A 601 30.08 10.58 4.07
N ALA A 602 30.79 10.89 2.96
CA ALA A 602 30.23 10.69 1.64
C ALA A 602 30.04 9.20 1.36
N VAL A 603 28.90 8.79 0.79
CA VAL A 603 28.60 7.37 0.56
C VAL A 603 29.65 6.71 -0.37
N SER A 604 30.12 7.45 -1.37
CA SER A 604 31.16 7.00 -2.32
C SER A 604 32.58 7.28 -1.82
N ALA A 605 32.77 7.74 -0.58
CA ALA A 605 34.08 8.19 -0.07
C ALA A 605 35.20 7.13 -0.27
N MET A 606 34.92 5.86 -0.05
CA MET A 606 35.92 4.79 -0.16
C MET A 606 36.33 4.48 -1.62
N LEU A 607 35.56 4.95 -2.59
CA LEU A 607 35.88 4.83 -4.02
C LEU A 607 36.67 6.02 -4.56
N GLN A 608 36.83 7.08 -3.76
CA GLN A 608 37.48 8.31 -4.17
C GLN A 608 39.01 8.19 -4.14
N GLU A 609 39.66 8.87 -5.08
CA GLU A 609 41.13 8.93 -5.16
C GLU A 609 41.75 9.53 -3.87
N ASP A 610 41.06 10.49 -3.25
CA ASP A 610 41.46 11.10 -1.98
C ASP A 610 41.54 10.06 -0.87
N PHE A 611 40.63 9.09 -0.82
CA PHE A 611 40.71 7.99 0.15
C PHE A 611 41.89 7.08 -0.12
N ALA A 612 42.17 6.76 -1.39
CA ALA A 612 43.30 5.93 -1.77
C ALA A 612 44.64 6.58 -1.39
N LYS A 613 44.75 7.91 -1.40
CA LYS A 613 45.96 8.68 -1.01
C LYS A 613 46.20 8.79 0.50
N LEU A 614 45.24 8.41 1.33
CA LEU A 614 45.39 8.46 2.79
C LEU A 614 46.42 7.39 3.26
N ARG A 615 47.09 7.70 4.38
CA ARG A 615 47.96 6.73 5.07
C ARG A 615 47.13 5.52 5.52
N PRO A 616 47.69 4.29 5.53
CA PRO A 616 46.96 3.07 5.90
C PRO A 616 46.19 3.20 7.22
N GLN A 617 46.79 3.73 8.28
CA GLN A 617 46.16 3.93 9.57
C GLN A 617 45.00 4.93 9.54
N THR A 618 45.11 6.00 8.75
CA THR A 618 44.00 6.99 8.56
C THR A 618 42.88 6.40 7.78
N ARG A 619 43.16 5.57 6.73
CA ARG A 619 42.14 4.82 5.97
C ARG A 619 41.32 3.89 6.87
N GLU A 620 41.98 3.16 7.76
CA GLU A 620 41.28 2.27 8.68
C GLU A 620 40.41 3.04 9.68
N ARG A 621 40.91 4.15 10.24
CA ARG A 621 40.11 5.03 11.12
C ARG A 621 38.93 5.65 10.38
N PHE A 622 39.08 6.06 9.13
CA PHE A 622 38.00 6.56 8.32
C PHE A 622 36.96 5.45 8.04
N ARG A 623 37.38 4.22 7.70
CA ARG A 623 36.46 3.07 7.55
C ARG A 623 35.65 2.80 8.82
N ALA A 624 36.27 2.87 9.97
CA ALA A 624 35.57 2.72 11.23
C ALA A 624 34.53 3.81 11.46
N LEU A 625 34.87 5.09 11.16
CA LEU A 625 33.92 6.20 11.24
C LEU A 625 32.79 6.04 10.21
N TYR A 626 33.10 5.63 8.98
CA TYR A 626 32.14 5.38 7.90
C TYR A 626 31.15 4.27 8.31
N ASN A 627 31.66 3.13 8.78
CA ASN A 627 30.83 1.99 9.19
C ASN A 627 29.96 2.36 10.42
N ASP A 628 30.51 3.10 11.37
CA ASP A 628 29.74 3.61 12.52
C ASP A 628 28.56 4.48 12.05
N TYR A 629 28.80 5.39 11.08
CA TYR A 629 27.77 6.27 10.55
C TYR A 629 26.63 5.51 9.85
N PHE A 630 26.98 4.61 8.93
CA PHE A 630 25.99 3.96 8.06
C PHE A 630 25.30 2.74 8.71
N TYR A 631 25.93 2.09 9.70
CA TYR A 631 25.46 0.81 10.25
C TYR A 631 25.30 0.75 11.78
N SER A 632 25.52 1.86 12.50
CA SER A 632 25.42 1.86 13.97
C SER A 632 24.82 3.15 14.50
N ARG A 633 25.48 4.30 14.28
CA ARG A 633 25.17 5.59 14.92
C ARG A 633 23.72 6.04 14.74
N ASN A 634 23.14 5.75 13.58
CA ASN A 634 21.82 6.23 13.19
C ASN A 634 20.69 5.20 13.40
N GLU A 635 21.01 3.96 13.77
CA GLU A 635 20.04 2.85 13.83
C GLU A 635 18.82 3.14 14.69
N GLU A 636 19.04 3.58 15.92
CA GLU A 636 17.97 3.89 16.87
C GLU A 636 17.09 5.07 16.39
N LEU A 637 17.74 6.10 15.83
CA LEU A 637 17.03 7.25 15.24
C LEU A 637 16.13 6.80 14.07
N TRP A 638 16.67 6.00 13.18
CA TRP A 638 15.93 5.52 12.00
C TRP A 638 14.78 4.58 12.39
N TYR A 639 15.04 3.67 13.33
CA TYR A 639 14.00 2.79 13.87
C TYR A 639 12.83 3.59 14.48
N LYS A 640 13.10 4.51 15.39
CA LYS A 640 12.07 5.34 16.03
C LYS A 640 11.31 6.20 15.02
N ASN A 641 12.05 6.77 14.06
CA ASN A 641 11.45 7.60 13.00
C ASN A 641 10.48 6.81 12.12
N ALA A 642 10.82 5.58 11.75
CA ALA A 642 9.94 4.70 10.97
C ALA A 642 8.75 4.21 11.79
N MET A 643 8.98 3.71 12.99
CA MET A 643 7.91 3.17 13.86
C MET A 643 6.82 4.20 14.11
N ARG A 644 7.20 5.44 14.44
CA ARG A 644 6.26 6.54 14.68
C ARG A 644 5.31 6.80 13.50
N LYS A 645 5.78 6.63 12.26
CA LYS A 645 4.98 6.86 11.04
C LYS A 645 4.22 5.60 10.64
N LEU A 646 4.94 4.49 10.44
CA LEU A 646 4.39 3.28 9.85
C LEU A 646 3.26 2.67 10.69
N GLN A 647 3.35 2.73 12.01
CA GLN A 647 2.27 2.26 12.89
C GLN A 647 0.95 2.98 12.62
N VAL A 648 0.97 4.32 12.56
CA VAL A 648 -0.22 5.13 12.30
C VAL A 648 -0.77 4.85 10.90
N LEU A 649 0.12 4.76 9.90
CA LEU A 649 -0.28 4.55 8.51
C LEU A 649 -0.91 3.19 8.28
N ILE A 650 -0.31 2.12 8.81
CA ILE A 650 -0.85 0.76 8.68
C ILE A 650 -2.21 0.66 9.38
N ALA A 651 -2.34 1.27 10.56
CA ALA A 651 -3.58 1.24 11.33
C ALA A 651 -4.73 2.04 10.70
N SER A 652 -4.44 2.95 9.77
CA SER A 652 -5.44 3.81 9.12
C SER A 652 -6.30 3.10 8.08
N THR A 653 -5.96 1.86 7.72
CA THR A 653 -6.65 1.08 6.70
C THR A 653 -6.64 -0.42 7.03
N GLY A 654 -7.60 -1.16 6.48
CA GLY A 654 -7.62 -2.64 6.54
C GLY A 654 -6.75 -3.32 5.49
N MET A 655 -6.08 -2.59 4.59
CA MET A 655 -5.24 -3.18 3.56
C MET A 655 -3.99 -3.84 4.14
N LEU A 656 -3.50 -4.91 3.49
CA LEU A 656 -2.22 -5.54 3.83
C LEU A 656 -1.05 -4.70 3.28
N ALA A 657 -0.13 -4.31 4.16
CA ALA A 657 1.09 -3.60 3.78
C ALA A 657 2.20 -4.58 3.34
N CYS A 658 2.83 -4.29 2.20
CA CYS A 658 4.01 -5.00 1.68
C CYS A 658 5.09 -3.95 1.39
N ALA A 659 6.31 -4.18 1.83
CA ALA A 659 7.41 -3.25 1.61
C ALA A 659 8.11 -3.53 0.26
N GLU A 660 8.58 -2.50 -0.39
CA GLU A 660 9.74 -2.58 -1.27
C GLU A 660 10.97 -2.19 -0.41
N ASP A 661 11.68 -3.20 0.05
CA ASP A 661 12.82 -3.09 0.97
C ASP A 661 14.12 -3.54 0.27
N LEU A 662 14.38 -2.93 -0.90
CA LEU A 662 15.60 -3.14 -1.67
C LEU A 662 16.63 -2.03 -1.38
N GLY A 663 17.92 -2.31 -1.63
CA GLY A 663 19.02 -1.36 -1.46
C GLY A 663 19.80 -1.52 -0.15
N MET A 664 20.28 -0.42 0.44
CA MET A 664 21.11 -0.45 1.65
C MET A 664 20.25 -0.69 2.89
N LEU A 665 20.07 -1.96 3.26
CA LEU A 665 19.30 -2.36 4.44
C LEU A 665 20.11 -2.22 5.72
N SER A 666 19.45 -1.68 6.76
CA SER A 666 19.98 -1.64 8.12
C SER A 666 19.19 -2.59 9.04
N PRO A 667 19.75 -3.05 10.16
CA PRO A 667 19.03 -3.87 11.14
C PRO A 667 17.70 -3.26 11.61
N ALA A 668 17.62 -1.92 11.69
CA ALA A 668 16.40 -1.19 12.04
C ALA A 668 15.23 -1.50 11.10
N VAL A 669 15.51 -1.69 9.80
CA VAL A 669 14.47 -1.99 8.79
C VAL A 669 13.88 -3.37 9.05
N HIS A 670 14.70 -4.42 9.15
CA HIS A 670 14.22 -5.78 9.41
C HIS A 670 13.44 -5.88 10.73
N LYS A 671 13.92 -5.18 11.77
CA LYS A 671 13.25 -5.13 13.07
C LYS A 671 11.86 -4.51 12.95
N ALA A 672 11.76 -3.33 12.35
CA ALA A 672 10.47 -2.62 12.23
C ALA A 672 9.47 -3.38 11.33
N LEU A 673 9.89 -3.90 10.18
CA LEU A 673 9.01 -4.70 9.31
C LEU A 673 8.52 -5.96 10.03
N GLY A 674 9.41 -6.65 10.77
CA GLY A 674 9.07 -7.83 11.55
C GLY A 674 8.07 -7.55 12.69
N GLU A 675 8.22 -6.45 13.41
CA GLU A 675 7.30 -6.03 14.48
C GLU A 675 5.94 -5.58 13.93
N LEU A 676 5.92 -4.86 12.82
CA LEU A 676 4.71 -4.37 12.19
C LEU A 676 4.03 -5.40 11.26
N LYS A 677 4.63 -6.58 11.08
CA LYS A 677 4.15 -7.63 10.17
C LYS A 677 3.91 -7.15 8.73
N ILE A 678 4.74 -6.22 8.28
CA ILE A 678 4.80 -5.78 6.89
C ILE A 678 5.55 -6.86 6.10
N LEU A 679 4.98 -7.31 4.99
CA LEU A 679 5.64 -8.31 4.15
C LEU A 679 6.86 -7.72 3.45
N SER A 680 8.02 -8.37 3.53
CA SER A 680 9.23 -8.01 2.78
C SER A 680 9.12 -8.41 1.31
N LEU A 681 9.95 -7.84 0.44
CA LEU A 681 10.05 -8.22 -0.97
C LEU A 681 11.30 -9.07 -1.21
N GLU A 682 11.13 -10.26 -1.77
CA GLU A 682 12.21 -11.17 -2.12
C GLU A 682 12.24 -11.37 -3.64
N VAL A 683 13.30 -10.88 -4.28
CA VAL A 683 13.46 -10.86 -5.74
C VAL A 683 14.58 -11.83 -6.14
N GLN A 684 14.27 -12.85 -6.95
CA GLN A 684 15.22 -13.90 -7.28
C GLN A 684 16.40 -13.40 -8.10
N ASN A 685 16.15 -12.53 -9.07
CA ASN A 685 17.23 -11.96 -9.91
C ASN A 685 17.97 -10.78 -9.27
N LEU A 686 17.51 -10.31 -8.09
CA LEU A 686 18.13 -9.25 -7.30
C LEU A 686 18.09 -9.61 -5.81
N PRO A 687 18.80 -10.64 -5.38
CA PRO A 687 18.73 -11.11 -4.00
C PRO A 687 19.38 -10.12 -3.03
N LYS A 688 18.85 -10.05 -1.81
CA LYS A 688 19.42 -9.26 -0.70
C LYS A 688 20.76 -9.83 -0.24
N GLN A 689 20.99 -11.13 -0.46
CA GLN A 689 22.23 -11.83 -0.13
C GLN A 689 22.54 -12.89 -1.20
N GLY A 690 23.82 -13.05 -1.52
CA GLY A 690 24.27 -14.02 -2.51
C GLY A 690 24.11 -13.56 -3.96
N GLU A 691 24.31 -14.46 -4.90
CA GLU A 691 24.26 -14.18 -6.34
C GLU A 691 22.89 -14.48 -6.97
N ILE A 692 22.12 -15.38 -6.37
CA ILE A 692 20.79 -15.80 -6.81
C ILE A 692 19.93 -16.00 -5.57
N GLY A 693 18.70 -15.51 -5.62
CA GLY A 693 17.70 -15.76 -4.58
C GLY A 693 17.32 -17.25 -4.53
N LYS A 694 17.08 -17.76 -3.32
CA LYS A 694 16.63 -19.13 -3.07
C LYS A 694 15.20 -19.09 -2.49
N PRO A 695 14.16 -19.27 -3.29
CA PRO A 695 12.77 -19.15 -2.87
C PRO A 695 12.39 -20.00 -1.67
N ALA A 696 12.99 -21.18 -1.51
CA ALA A 696 12.75 -22.06 -0.37
C ALA A 696 13.22 -21.49 0.99
N ASP A 697 14.20 -20.57 0.97
CA ASP A 697 14.81 -19.98 2.17
C ASP A 697 14.17 -18.61 2.53
N TYR A 698 13.22 -18.11 1.74
CA TYR A 698 12.60 -16.81 1.96
C TYR A 698 11.74 -16.79 3.24
N PRO A 699 11.65 -15.64 3.93
CA PRO A 699 10.77 -15.48 5.08
C PRO A 699 9.31 -15.77 4.70
N TYR A 700 8.54 -16.38 5.60
CA TYR A 700 7.13 -16.65 5.32
C TYR A 700 6.34 -15.35 5.06
N LEU A 701 6.52 -14.32 5.92
CA LEU A 701 5.87 -13.02 5.73
C LEU A 701 6.61 -12.18 4.67
N SER A 702 6.57 -12.65 3.42
CA SER A 702 7.18 -11.97 2.29
C SER A 702 6.37 -12.13 1.01
N VAL A 703 6.74 -11.34 0.02
CA VAL A 703 6.30 -11.42 -1.38
C VAL A 703 7.49 -11.91 -2.19
N CYS A 704 7.40 -13.11 -2.75
CA CYS A 704 8.39 -13.68 -3.66
C CYS A 704 8.08 -13.27 -5.11
N THR A 705 9.10 -12.92 -5.88
CA THR A 705 9.02 -12.65 -7.32
C THR A 705 10.31 -13.06 -8.04
N THR A 706 10.19 -13.41 -9.32
CA THR A 706 11.33 -13.70 -10.21
C THR A 706 12.11 -12.44 -10.57
N SER A 707 11.39 -11.36 -10.86
CA SER A 707 11.91 -10.07 -11.31
C SER A 707 10.94 -8.94 -10.92
N THR A 708 11.32 -7.68 -11.18
CA THR A 708 10.45 -6.51 -11.00
C THR A 708 10.40 -5.68 -12.28
N HIS A 709 9.56 -4.65 -12.31
CA HIS A 709 9.52 -3.69 -13.42
C HIS A 709 10.83 -2.89 -13.57
N ASP A 710 11.68 -2.83 -12.54
CA ASP A 710 12.98 -2.13 -12.54
C ASP A 710 14.15 -3.03 -12.91
N THR A 711 13.95 -4.35 -13.00
CA THR A 711 14.98 -5.31 -13.35
C THR A 711 14.75 -5.86 -14.76
N GLU A 712 15.70 -6.66 -15.24
CA GLU A 712 15.49 -7.46 -16.44
C GLU A 712 14.40 -8.50 -16.20
N THR A 713 13.60 -8.82 -17.24
CA THR A 713 12.64 -9.94 -17.18
C THR A 713 13.36 -11.27 -16.93
N LEU A 714 12.63 -12.26 -16.44
CA LEU A 714 13.16 -13.61 -16.19
C LEU A 714 13.94 -14.15 -17.41
N ARG A 715 13.34 -14.07 -18.60
CA ARG A 715 13.95 -14.63 -19.81
C ARG A 715 15.22 -13.87 -20.24
N MET A 716 15.31 -12.56 -20.07
CA MET A 716 16.52 -11.79 -20.35
C MET A 716 17.62 -12.12 -19.35
N TRP A 717 17.32 -12.09 -18.05
CA TRP A 717 18.27 -12.38 -16.98
C TRP A 717 18.81 -13.82 -17.08
N LEU A 718 17.92 -14.79 -17.28
CA LEU A 718 18.28 -16.19 -17.39
C LEU A 718 19.04 -16.48 -18.69
N GLY A 719 18.63 -15.85 -19.80
CA GLY A 719 19.30 -15.94 -21.09
C GLY A 719 20.76 -15.47 -21.03
N LYS A 720 21.03 -14.34 -20.38
CA LYS A 720 22.39 -13.84 -20.15
C LYS A 720 23.28 -14.81 -19.37
N ARG A 721 22.70 -15.57 -18.46
CA ARG A 721 23.42 -16.55 -17.62
C ARG A 721 23.70 -17.88 -18.35
N LEU A 722 22.70 -18.38 -19.07
CA LEU A 722 22.75 -19.71 -19.69
C LEU A 722 23.27 -19.67 -21.14
N HIS A 723 22.94 -18.59 -21.84
CA HIS A 723 23.23 -18.42 -23.26
C HIS A 723 23.95 -17.09 -23.55
N PRO A 724 25.06 -16.77 -22.88
CA PRO A 724 25.77 -15.51 -23.10
C PRO A 724 26.15 -15.37 -24.57
N LEU A 725 25.89 -14.19 -25.14
CA LEU A 725 26.29 -13.83 -26.48
C LEU A 725 27.69 -13.19 -26.45
N ASP A 726 28.42 -13.31 -27.55
CA ASP A 726 29.65 -12.55 -27.72
C ASP A 726 29.38 -11.04 -27.82
N GLU A 727 30.23 -10.17 -27.25
CA GLU A 727 30.05 -8.71 -27.21
C GLU A 727 29.64 -8.07 -28.56
N PRO A 728 30.14 -8.50 -29.75
CA PRO A 728 29.68 -7.94 -31.01
C PRO A 728 28.17 -8.13 -31.29
N LEU A 729 27.58 -9.24 -30.84
CA LEU A 729 26.18 -9.55 -31.09
C LEU A 729 25.24 -8.72 -30.17
N GLU A 730 25.67 -8.39 -28.96
CA GLU A 730 24.95 -7.44 -28.09
C GLU A 730 24.98 -6.03 -28.72
N GLN A 731 26.06 -5.60 -29.31
CA GLN A 731 26.16 -4.32 -30.01
C GLN A 731 25.30 -4.25 -31.28
N GLU A 732 24.96 -5.38 -31.89
CA GLU A 732 24.00 -5.48 -33.00
C GLU A 732 22.54 -5.48 -32.54
N GLY A 733 22.23 -5.30 -31.23
CA GLY A 733 20.90 -5.31 -30.67
C GLY A 733 20.27 -6.70 -30.54
N ARG A 734 21.12 -7.77 -30.51
CA ARG A 734 20.65 -9.11 -30.18
C ARG A 734 20.84 -9.37 -28.70
N TYR A 735 19.75 -9.80 -28.04
CA TYR A 735 19.77 -10.11 -26.63
C TYR A 735 19.71 -11.61 -26.39
N PRO A 736 20.44 -12.15 -25.39
CA PRO A 736 20.33 -13.54 -24.97
C PRO A 736 18.89 -13.82 -24.53
N ASP A 737 18.36 -14.98 -24.86
CA ASP A 737 16.99 -15.39 -24.59
C ASP A 737 16.97 -16.81 -23.99
N ALA A 738 16.24 -16.97 -22.88
CA ALA A 738 16.01 -18.27 -22.28
C ALA A 738 14.87 -19.02 -23.00
N THR A 739 14.97 -20.35 -23.01
CA THR A 739 13.90 -21.20 -23.53
C THR A 739 12.69 -21.24 -22.61
N PRO A 740 11.49 -21.58 -23.12
CA PRO A 740 10.30 -21.76 -22.30
C PRO A 740 10.49 -22.76 -21.16
N GLU A 741 11.21 -23.87 -21.39
CA GLU A 741 11.48 -24.92 -20.42
C GLU A 741 12.37 -24.43 -19.28
N GLU A 742 13.39 -23.61 -19.59
CA GLU A 742 14.27 -23.00 -18.61
C GLU A 742 13.52 -21.98 -17.76
N CYS A 743 12.66 -21.15 -18.37
CA CYS A 743 11.80 -20.24 -17.65
C CYS A 743 10.80 -20.97 -16.75
N ALA A 744 10.20 -22.05 -17.26
CA ALA A 744 9.24 -22.87 -16.50
C ALA A 744 9.87 -23.45 -15.23
N ALA A 745 11.11 -23.95 -15.31
CA ALA A 745 11.82 -24.51 -14.16
C ALA A 745 12.01 -23.46 -13.04
N VAL A 746 12.38 -22.23 -13.39
CA VAL A 746 12.56 -21.12 -12.42
C VAL A 746 11.22 -20.67 -11.85
N ILE A 747 10.16 -20.61 -12.66
CA ILE A 747 8.82 -20.29 -12.19
C ILE A 747 8.34 -21.36 -11.21
N GLU A 748 8.53 -22.65 -11.51
CA GLU A 748 8.16 -23.74 -10.62
C GLU A 748 8.89 -23.67 -9.27
N GLU A 749 10.18 -23.32 -9.26
CA GLU A 749 10.93 -23.05 -8.02
C GLU A 749 10.29 -21.94 -7.18
N ASN A 750 9.91 -20.81 -7.81
CA ASN A 750 9.24 -19.73 -7.12
C ASN A 750 7.86 -20.11 -6.59
N LEU A 751 7.10 -20.92 -7.33
CA LEU A 751 5.78 -21.41 -6.90
C LEU A 751 5.83 -22.32 -5.66
N HIS A 752 7.01 -22.88 -5.36
CA HIS A 752 7.29 -23.65 -4.14
C HIS A 752 8.02 -22.81 -3.07
N SER A 753 8.06 -21.50 -3.22
CA SER A 753 8.64 -20.59 -2.23
C SER A 753 8.00 -20.73 -0.84
N ALA A 754 8.78 -20.45 0.20
CA ALA A 754 8.26 -20.35 1.56
C ALA A 754 7.41 -19.09 1.82
N SER A 755 7.36 -18.14 0.88
CA SER A 755 6.66 -16.85 1.00
C SER A 755 5.15 -16.99 1.04
N LEU A 756 4.47 -16.14 1.81
CA LEU A 756 3.01 -16.05 1.85
C LEU A 756 2.42 -15.71 0.47
N PHE A 757 3.05 -14.78 -0.25
CA PHE A 757 2.66 -14.39 -1.60
C PHE A 757 3.77 -14.69 -2.61
N VAL A 758 3.39 -15.29 -3.74
CA VAL A 758 4.22 -15.47 -4.92
C VAL A 758 3.58 -14.69 -6.07
N ILE A 759 4.11 -13.49 -6.36
CA ILE A 759 3.52 -12.59 -7.36
C ILE A 759 4.57 -12.35 -8.44
N LEU A 760 4.39 -13.00 -9.60
CA LEU A 760 5.33 -12.91 -10.70
C LEU A 760 4.86 -11.92 -11.77
N PRO A 761 5.77 -11.23 -12.47
CA PRO A 761 5.41 -10.38 -13.62
C PRO A 761 4.64 -11.17 -14.69
N LEU A 762 3.68 -10.52 -15.34
CA LEU A 762 2.93 -11.15 -16.43
C LEU A 762 3.85 -11.62 -17.57
N GLN A 763 4.90 -10.85 -17.89
CA GLN A 763 5.90 -11.23 -18.90
C GLN A 763 6.58 -12.56 -18.56
N ASP A 764 6.90 -12.76 -17.26
CA ASP A 764 7.54 -13.99 -16.80
C ASP A 764 6.57 -15.17 -16.89
N TRP A 765 5.29 -14.99 -16.56
CA TRP A 765 4.25 -15.99 -16.81
C TRP A 765 4.11 -16.35 -18.29
N LEU A 766 4.16 -15.36 -19.20
CA LEU A 766 4.05 -15.59 -20.64
C LEU A 766 5.31 -16.22 -21.24
N SER A 767 6.47 -16.10 -20.58
CA SER A 767 7.76 -16.60 -21.05
C SER A 767 7.78 -18.11 -21.31
N VAL A 768 6.90 -18.88 -20.65
CA VAL A 768 6.78 -20.34 -20.80
C VAL A 768 6.09 -20.79 -22.08
N SER A 769 5.58 -19.86 -22.88
CA SER A 769 4.83 -20.15 -24.10
C SER A 769 5.39 -19.38 -25.30
N ILE A 770 5.92 -20.10 -26.29
CA ILE A 770 6.44 -19.50 -27.54
C ILE A 770 5.36 -18.67 -28.27
N LYS A 771 4.10 -19.02 -28.11
CA LYS A 771 2.98 -18.31 -28.76
C LYS A 771 2.56 -17.04 -28.04
N GLN A 772 2.85 -16.91 -26.73
CA GLN A 772 2.36 -15.81 -25.88
C GLN A 772 3.46 -14.81 -25.51
N ARG A 773 4.74 -15.25 -25.48
CA ARG A 773 5.85 -14.34 -25.20
C ARG A 773 6.16 -13.46 -26.43
N SER A 774 6.71 -12.29 -26.21
CA SER A 774 7.17 -11.41 -27.28
C SER A 774 8.23 -12.08 -28.15
N ARG A 775 8.31 -11.69 -29.41
CA ARG A 775 9.35 -12.17 -30.32
C ARG A 775 10.76 -11.79 -29.85
N TYR A 776 10.89 -10.62 -29.21
CA TYR A 776 12.17 -10.06 -28.80
C TYR A 776 12.13 -9.79 -27.28
N PRO A 777 13.05 -10.41 -26.48
CA PRO A 777 13.02 -10.30 -25.04
C PRO A 777 13.18 -8.86 -24.52
N GLU A 778 13.98 -8.03 -25.20
CA GLU A 778 14.21 -6.63 -24.84
C GLU A 778 12.95 -5.75 -24.92
N THR A 779 11.96 -6.15 -25.72
CA THR A 779 10.69 -5.41 -25.84
C THR A 779 9.80 -5.60 -24.63
N GLU A 780 10.05 -6.61 -23.79
CA GLU A 780 9.29 -6.90 -22.57
C GLU A 780 9.78 -6.11 -21.37
N ARG A 781 10.94 -5.47 -21.44
CA ARG A 781 11.48 -4.67 -20.34
C ARG A 781 10.65 -3.39 -20.17
N ILE A 782 10.20 -3.13 -18.93
CA ILE A 782 9.36 -1.96 -18.60
C ILE A 782 10.24 -0.75 -18.30
N ASN A 783 11.16 -0.88 -17.34
CA ASN A 783 12.01 0.21 -16.89
C ASN A 783 13.51 -0.16 -16.92
N ASN A 784 14.33 0.86 -17.10
CA ASN A 784 15.77 0.82 -16.87
C ASN A 784 16.15 1.98 -15.94
N PRO A 785 16.32 1.77 -14.63
CA PRO A 785 16.60 2.82 -13.66
C PRO A 785 17.85 3.65 -13.94
N ALA A 786 18.80 3.11 -14.71
CA ALA A 786 19.98 3.84 -15.17
C ALA A 786 19.68 4.88 -16.27
N ASN A 787 18.51 4.80 -16.90
CA ASN A 787 18.08 5.73 -17.95
C ASN A 787 16.99 6.68 -17.40
N PRO A 788 17.31 7.94 -17.07
CA PRO A 788 16.32 8.91 -16.55
C PRO A 788 15.24 9.30 -17.55
N ASP A 789 15.50 9.09 -18.86
CA ASP A 789 14.56 9.36 -19.94
C ASP A 789 13.88 8.08 -20.45
N ASN A 790 13.69 7.06 -19.58
CA ASN A 790 12.98 5.83 -19.96
C ASN A 790 11.52 6.14 -20.31
N TYR A 791 11.10 5.66 -21.50
CA TYR A 791 9.70 5.76 -21.93
C TYR A 791 8.94 4.51 -21.50
N TRP A 792 8.00 4.62 -20.56
CA TRP A 792 7.17 3.55 -20.02
C TRP A 792 6.08 3.15 -21.01
N ARG A 793 6.44 2.37 -22.04
CA ARG A 793 5.60 2.08 -23.20
C ARG A 793 5.40 0.59 -23.49
N TYR A 794 5.91 -0.30 -22.61
CA TYR A 794 5.70 -1.73 -22.78
C TYR A 794 4.22 -2.05 -22.92
N ARG A 795 3.90 -2.94 -23.87
CA ARG A 795 2.56 -3.44 -24.10
C ARG A 795 2.60 -4.91 -24.49
N MET A 796 1.75 -5.74 -23.88
CA MET A 796 1.65 -7.15 -24.24
C MET A 796 1.21 -7.29 -25.72
N GLU A 797 1.79 -8.29 -26.42
CA GLU A 797 1.47 -8.52 -27.84
C GLU A 797 0.14 -9.28 -27.98
N VAL A 798 -0.11 -10.25 -27.10
CA VAL A 798 -1.31 -11.09 -27.07
C VAL A 798 -2.46 -10.33 -26.39
N SER A 799 -3.70 -10.47 -26.90
CA SER A 799 -4.85 -9.89 -26.21
C SER A 799 -5.29 -10.77 -25.01
N LEU A 800 -5.92 -10.14 -24.00
CA LEU A 800 -6.41 -10.84 -22.80
C LEU A 800 -7.41 -11.95 -23.14
N GLU A 801 -8.18 -11.78 -24.21
CA GLU A 801 -9.13 -12.78 -24.69
C GLU A 801 -8.44 -14.02 -25.29
N ASP A 802 -7.17 -13.89 -25.71
CA ASP A 802 -6.39 -14.99 -26.29
C ASP A 802 -5.48 -15.69 -25.26
N LEU A 803 -5.49 -15.27 -23.98
CA LEU A 803 -4.81 -15.91 -22.85
C LEU A 803 -5.66 -17.07 -22.30
#